data_a8dff257f1be5c42a022ef3412e779b3
#
_entry.id   a8dff257f1be5c42a022ef3412e779b3
#
_cell.length_a   1.000
_cell.length_b   1.000
_cell.length_c   1.000
_cell.angle_alpha   90.00
_cell.angle_beta   90.00
_cell.angle_gamma   90.00
#
_symmetry.space_group_name_H-M   'P 1'
#
loop_
_entity.id
_entity.type
_entity.pdbx_description
1 polymer ?
#
loop_
_entity_poly.entity_id
_entity_poly.type
_entity_poly.pdbx_seq_one_letter_code
_entity_poly.pdbx_strand_id
1 'polypeptide(L)'
;MATFTVNGQTVVVEKNQKLIRYLRDTLHLTSVKDGCSEGACGTCHVLIDGKPTKACIPQTDKLEGKTIVTVEGLSDWEKKVYTFAFGEAGAVQCGFCIPGMVISAKGLLDVNPEPTREEAAFAIRNNICRCTGYVKIIDGILLAAKIFREGKIPAASADDWQVGSRVHRLDVEEKVLGCGQYPDDVYVDGMCYGGAVRSQYARARVLSIDTSKAEAMEGVVCVLTQKDIPGKVNVGHLKKDQPTLIGIGELTHYLGDAVALVCARDQETLEAAKKLVEVEYEVLPAVHNPAEAAAPDAPLVFEEEESNVQAYKHVSRGDAAGAIAKSKYVLTEKFHTPWTEHAFLEPECCVALPLDNGGVRLLTTDQSAHTTMHECAAMLGVDYEHCQVQNMLVGGGFGGKEDMSVQHHAALMAYVARVPVKVKLSRQESILVHPKRHSMDMEFTMGCDENGIIQGVKASVVSDTGAFASLGGPVLERACTHAAGPYAYENFEIEGWAYYTNNPPAGAFRGFGVTQTCFCTETLLNQMADLVGISPWEIRYRNAIRPGGVLPNGQIVDESTGLVETLEAIKPAYDAAVAAGDPVGIACAMKNAGVGVGIPDWGRCKLIVEDDGKIHIYTGASCIGQGLGTVLVQTVVTCTGVKREDVVYERSNTWIAPDSGDTSGSRQTLVTGEATRRACEKLKAELDSGKTLQQLAGQEFYGEYLAKTDPLGADVPNPVSHVAYGYATQMCILDRETGKIRRMVAAHDVGKAVNPLSVEGQIEGGVVMSMGYALTEQYPIDENCRPTAKYGTLGLFRANQLPEQEIEAIVVEKPGLNVAGGAIGIGEITSIPTAPAIADAYYRWDGERRLELPLAHTPYARKK
;
A
#
# COMPACT_ATOMS: atom_id res chain seq x y z
N MET A 1 26.10 30.23 -14.26
CA MET A 1 25.74 29.78 -15.64
C MET A 1 26.52 28.51 -15.93
N ALA A 2 25.85 27.48 -16.40
CA ALA A 2 26.50 26.22 -16.79
C ALA A 2 25.91 25.75 -18.14
N THR A 3 26.77 25.20 -18.99
CA THR A 3 26.39 24.64 -20.29
C THR A 3 26.66 23.16 -20.31
N PHE A 4 25.61 22.35 -20.58
CA PHE A 4 25.71 20.88 -20.65
C PHE A 4 24.72 20.33 -21.69
N THR A 5 24.75 19.05 -21.93
CA THR A 5 23.87 18.41 -22.91
C THR A 5 22.81 17.55 -22.19
N VAL A 6 21.55 17.68 -22.59
CA VAL A 6 20.44 16.83 -22.11
C VAL A 6 19.78 16.17 -23.33
N ASN A 7 19.79 14.83 -23.38
CA ASN A 7 19.19 14.04 -24.47
C ASN A 7 19.65 14.52 -25.88
N GLY A 8 20.93 14.83 -26.03
CA GLY A 8 21.55 15.31 -27.28
C GLY A 8 21.36 16.78 -27.57
N GLN A 9 20.63 17.54 -26.73
CA GLN A 9 20.44 18.99 -26.88
C GLN A 9 21.32 19.79 -25.90
N THR A 10 22.03 20.78 -26.40
CA THR A 10 22.82 21.69 -25.54
C THR A 10 21.88 22.67 -24.84
N VAL A 11 22.02 22.76 -23.53
CA VAL A 11 21.25 23.69 -22.67
C VAL A 11 22.18 24.61 -21.90
N VAL A 12 21.71 25.83 -21.68
CA VAL A 12 22.39 26.84 -20.86
C VAL A 12 21.53 27.16 -19.66
N VAL A 13 22.06 26.94 -18.45
CA VAL A 13 21.33 27.14 -17.19
C VAL A 13 21.91 28.34 -16.46
N GLU A 14 21.14 29.42 -16.36
CA GLU A 14 21.58 30.67 -15.73
C GLU A 14 21.52 30.60 -14.20
N LYS A 15 20.39 30.09 -13.65
CA LYS A 15 20.19 29.98 -12.20
C LYS A 15 20.64 28.61 -11.71
N ASN A 16 21.55 28.60 -10.72
CA ASN A 16 21.97 27.36 -10.09
C ASN A 16 20.81 26.72 -9.28
N GLN A 17 20.57 25.43 -9.52
CA GLN A 17 19.53 24.65 -8.87
C GLN A 17 19.87 23.16 -8.89
N LYS A 18 19.13 22.33 -8.13
CA LYS A 18 19.27 20.89 -8.25
C LYS A 18 18.89 20.43 -9.65
N LEU A 19 19.65 19.50 -10.23
CA LEU A 19 19.41 18.98 -11.58
C LEU A 19 17.96 18.47 -11.75
N ILE A 20 17.42 17.76 -10.76
CA ILE A 20 16.04 17.25 -10.81
C ILE A 20 15.02 18.37 -11.04
N ARG A 21 15.21 19.54 -10.43
CA ARG A 21 14.29 20.68 -10.60
C ARG A 21 14.37 21.22 -12.02
N TYR A 22 15.58 21.35 -12.56
CA TYR A 22 15.77 21.78 -13.95
C TYR A 22 15.14 20.81 -14.95
N LEU A 23 15.38 19.50 -14.78
CA LEU A 23 14.83 18.49 -15.69
C LEU A 23 13.30 18.42 -15.64
N ARG A 24 12.70 18.49 -14.43
CA ARG A 24 11.26 18.39 -14.27
C ARG A 24 10.52 19.70 -14.51
N ASP A 25 10.95 20.78 -13.85
CA ASP A 25 10.16 22.01 -13.77
C ASP A 25 10.43 22.93 -14.97
N THR A 26 11.60 22.82 -15.62
CA THR A 26 11.98 23.62 -16.79
C THR A 26 11.85 22.84 -18.10
N LEU A 27 12.36 21.61 -18.15
CA LEU A 27 12.36 20.81 -19.37
C LEU A 27 11.16 19.83 -19.47
N HIS A 28 10.37 19.70 -18.40
CA HIS A 28 9.22 18.78 -18.31
C HIS A 28 9.56 17.31 -18.64
N LEU A 29 10.78 16.87 -18.29
CA LEU A 29 11.21 15.48 -18.43
C LEU A 29 10.69 14.66 -17.25
N THR A 30 9.45 14.19 -17.35
CA THR A 30 8.70 13.60 -16.25
C THR A 30 9.08 12.16 -15.95
N SER A 31 9.88 11.48 -16.80
CA SER A 31 10.46 10.17 -16.46
C SER A 31 11.38 10.25 -15.24
N VAL A 32 11.95 11.41 -14.97
CA VAL A 32 12.77 11.69 -13.79
C VAL A 32 11.85 11.92 -12.60
N LYS A 33 11.50 10.86 -11.85
CA LYS A 33 10.53 10.93 -10.76
C LYS A 33 11.16 11.43 -9.46
N ASP A 34 10.45 12.31 -8.75
CA ASP A 34 10.87 12.84 -7.46
C ASP A 34 10.19 12.11 -6.29
N GLY A 35 10.83 11.02 -5.82
CA GLY A 35 10.29 10.21 -4.73
C GLY A 35 10.75 10.64 -3.34
N CYS A 36 11.98 11.09 -3.16
CA CYS A 36 12.48 11.45 -1.83
C CYS A 36 13.24 12.77 -1.74
N SER A 37 13.79 13.28 -2.83
CA SER A 37 14.69 14.46 -2.86
C SER A 37 15.88 14.43 -1.88
N GLU A 38 16.16 13.26 -1.28
CA GLU A 38 17.16 13.03 -0.22
C GLU A 38 18.32 12.12 -0.66
N GLY A 39 18.37 11.74 -1.94
CA GLY A 39 19.40 10.84 -2.44
C GLY A 39 19.22 9.37 -2.05
N ALA A 40 18.07 8.95 -1.52
CA ALA A 40 17.84 7.59 -1.01
C ALA A 40 17.19 6.63 -2.02
N CYS A 41 16.08 7.05 -2.67
CA CYS A 41 15.18 6.13 -3.37
C CYS A 41 15.62 5.74 -4.79
N GLY A 42 16.37 6.59 -5.50
CA GLY A 42 16.86 6.33 -6.86
C GLY A 42 15.81 6.45 -7.98
N THR A 43 14.59 6.92 -7.70
CA THR A 43 13.56 7.12 -8.74
C THR A 43 13.93 8.21 -9.75
N CYS A 44 14.84 9.12 -9.36
CA CYS A 44 15.36 10.21 -10.17
C CYS A 44 16.67 9.88 -10.89
N HIS A 45 17.03 8.61 -11.08
CA HIS A 45 18.24 8.27 -11.82
C HIS A 45 18.20 8.80 -13.25
N VAL A 46 19.32 9.38 -13.65
CA VAL A 46 19.68 9.77 -15.02
C VAL A 46 21.09 9.26 -15.30
N LEU A 47 21.49 9.13 -16.57
CA LEU A 47 22.90 8.91 -16.88
C LEU A 47 23.59 10.29 -16.92
N ILE A 48 24.69 10.41 -16.21
CA ILE A 48 25.63 11.53 -16.36
C ILE A 48 26.94 10.95 -16.85
N ASP A 49 27.33 11.31 -18.07
CA ASP A 49 28.49 10.71 -18.79
C ASP A 49 28.44 9.17 -18.77
N GLY A 50 27.27 8.60 -19.05
CA GLY A 50 27.02 7.15 -19.09
C GLY A 50 26.86 6.45 -17.73
N LYS A 51 26.96 7.17 -16.60
CA LYS A 51 26.86 6.58 -15.24
C LYS A 51 25.54 6.91 -14.59
N PRO A 52 24.77 5.90 -14.07
CA PRO A 52 23.56 6.14 -13.30
C PRO A 52 23.81 7.03 -12.09
N THR A 53 23.14 8.16 -12.04
CA THR A 53 23.32 9.19 -11.00
C THR A 53 21.95 9.73 -10.57
N LYS A 54 21.78 9.93 -9.27
CA LYS A 54 20.53 10.49 -8.71
C LYS A 54 20.47 12.00 -8.98
N ALA A 55 19.54 12.45 -9.81
CA ALA A 55 19.40 13.85 -10.22
C ALA A 55 19.05 14.81 -9.07
N CYS A 56 18.56 14.31 -7.94
CA CYS A 56 18.28 15.14 -6.76
C CYS A 56 19.54 15.57 -5.97
N ILE A 57 20.72 15.08 -6.33
CA ILE A 57 21.99 15.39 -5.63
C ILE A 57 22.75 16.53 -6.31
N PRO A 58 23.14 16.45 -7.60
CA PRO A 58 23.99 17.47 -8.20
C PRO A 58 23.27 18.80 -8.40
N GLN A 59 24.04 19.86 -8.22
CA GLN A 59 23.67 21.22 -8.61
C GLN A 59 24.06 21.47 -10.07
N THR A 60 23.27 22.26 -10.79
CA THR A 60 23.47 22.52 -12.22
C THR A 60 24.81 23.19 -12.52
N ASP A 61 25.36 24.00 -11.61
CA ASP A 61 26.67 24.67 -11.76
C ASP A 61 27.85 23.66 -11.77
N LYS A 62 27.66 22.43 -11.36
CA LYS A 62 28.69 21.34 -11.37
C LYS A 62 28.65 20.48 -12.62
N LEU A 63 27.79 20.82 -13.59
CA LEU A 63 27.50 19.97 -14.75
C LEU A 63 28.07 20.54 -16.06
N GLU A 64 28.94 21.55 -16.00
CA GLU A 64 29.60 22.11 -17.19
C GLU A 64 30.23 21.04 -18.07
N GLY A 65 29.84 21.00 -19.36
CA GLY A 65 30.35 20.06 -20.35
C GLY A 65 29.86 18.61 -20.19
N LYS A 66 28.97 18.30 -19.23
CA LYS A 66 28.44 16.95 -18.99
C LYS A 66 27.35 16.56 -20.00
N THR A 67 27.21 15.26 -20.21
CA THR A 67 26.14 14.70 -21.02
C THR A 67 25.14 13.97 -20.12
N ILE A 68 23.88 14.37 -20.18
CA ILE A 68 22.80 13.82 -19.37
C ILE A 68 21.81 13.10 -20.28
N VAL A 69 21.42 11.87 -19.90
CA VAL A 69 20.41 11.08 -20.62
C VAL A 69 19.33 10.63 -19.64
N THR A 70 18.09 10.93 -20.00
CA THR A 70 16.88 10.44 -19.34
C THR A 70 16.22 9.36 -20.19
N VAL A 71 15.11 8.76 -19.73
CA VAL A 71 14.38 7.74 -20.51
C VAL A 71 13.85 8.32 -21.82
N GLU A 72 13.47 9.59 -21.84
CA GLU A 72 13.03 10.29 -23.06
C GLU A 72 14.14 10.30 -24.16
N GLY A 73 15.40 10.32 -23.75
CA GLY A 73 16.56 10.31 -24.64
C GLY A 73 17.02 8.94 -25.15
N LEU A 74 16.36 7.86 -24.75
CA LEU A 74 16.63 6.52 -25.27
C LEU A 74 16.18 6.42 -26.73
N SER A 75 16.87 5.60 -27.52
CA SER A 75 16.45 5.28 -28.88
C SER A 75 15.11 4.53 -28.90
N ASP A 76 14.40 4.59 -30.05
CA ASP A 76 13.14 3.87 -30.21
C ASP A 76 13.28 2.36 -30.01
N TRP A 77 14.44 1.81 -30.40
CA TRP A 77 14.76 0.40 -30.17
C TRP A 77 14.90 0.08 -28.69
N GLU A 78 15.67 0.86 -27.96
CA GLU A 78 15.83 0.68 -26.50
C GLU A 78 14.49 0.80 -25.78
N LYS A 79 13.66 1.80 -26.12
CA LYS A 79 12.32 1.97 -25.57
C LYS A 79 11.45 0.74 -25.77
N LYS A 80 11.43 0.18 -26.99
CA LYS A 80 10.70 -1.05 -27.32
C LYS A 80 11.21 -2.26 -26.54
N VAL A 81 12.52 -2.42 -26.42
CA VAL A 81 13.12 -3.55 -25.69
C VAL A 81 12.79 -3.49 -24.21
N TYR A 82 13.00 -2.34 -23.56
CA TYR A 82 12.68 -2.22 -22.12
C TYR A 82 11.18 -2.35 -21.85
N THR A 83 10.31 -1.77 -22.69
CA THR A 83 8.87 -1.92 -22.56
C THR A 83 8.45 -3.38 -22.64
N PHE A 84 8.93 -4.11 -23.64
CA PHE A 84 8.61 -5.53 -23.79
C PHE A 84 9.17 -6.36 -22.64
N ALA A 85 10.46 -6.20 -22.34
CA ALA A 85 11.14 -7.04 -21.35
C ALA A 85 10.56 -6.87 -19.93
N PHE A 86 10.26 -5.64 -19.52
CA PHE A 86 9.63 -5.36 -18.23
C PHE A 86 8.16 -5.80 -18.18
N GLY A 87 7.46 -5.71 -19.31
CA GLY A 87 6.10 -6.23 -19.45
C GLY A 87 6.03 -7.75 -19.34
N GLU A 88 6.87 -8.45 -20.12
CA GLU A 88 6.92 -9.91 -20.18
C GLU A 88 7.35 -10.52 -18.84
N ALA A 89 8.31 -9.93 -18.18
CA ALA A 89 8.72 -10.35 -16.85
C ALA A 89 7.69 -10.03 -15.74
N GLY A 90 6.71 -9.15 -15.99
CA GLY A 90 5.79 -8.67 -14.95
C GLY A 90 6.44 -7.70 -13.96
N ALA A 91 7.50 -6.99 -14.37
CA ALA A 91 8.33 -6.13 -13.55
C ALA A 91 7.65 -4.82 -13.11
N VAL A 92 6.48 -4.50 -13.66
CA VAL A 92 5.81 -3.22 -13.46
C VAL A 92 4.58 -3.38 -12.56
N GLN A 93 4.51 -2.59 -11.47
CA GLN A 93 3.30 -2.46 -10.66
C GLN A 93 2.85 -1.00 -10.62
N CYS A 94 3.14 -0.24 -9.55
CA CYS A 94 2.77 1.18 -9.53
C CYS A 94 3.51 2.02 -10.58
N GLY A 95 4.70 1.61 -11.00
CA GLY A 95 5.47 2.23 -12.09
C GLY A 95 6.37 3.38 -11.68
N PHE A 96 6.20 3.94 -10.46
CA PHE A 96 6.92 5.16 -10.07
C PHE A 96 8.45 5.01 -10.02
N CYS A 97 8.96 3.84 -9.64
CA CYS A 97 10.41 3.56 -9.61
C CYS A 97 10.97 3.10 -10.97
N ILE A 98 10.12 2.69 -11.92
CA ILE A 98 10.54 1.93 -13.10
C ILE A 98 11.42 2.75 -14.06
N PRO A 99 11.13 4.02 -14.39
CA PRO A 99 12.04 4.80 -15.24
C PRO A 99 13.46 4.89 -14.67
N GLY A 100 13.60 5.08 -13.35
CA GLY A 100 14.89 5.04 -12.66
C GLY A 100 15.59 3.68 -12.72
N MET A 101 14.81 2.57 -12.67
CA MET A 101 15.33 1.20 -12.85
C MET A 101 15.82 0.98 -14.28
N VAL A 102 15.09 1.46 -15.29
CA VAL A 102 15.49 1.41 -16.71
C VAL A 102 16.83 2.12 -16.95
N ILE A 103 17.00 3.30 -16.38
CA ILE A 103 18.27 4.04 -16.46
C ILE A 103 19.41 3.27 -15.78
N SER A 104 19.17 2.67 -14.64
CA SER A 104 20.18 1.84 -13.96
C SER A 104 20.53 0.59 -14.77
N ALA A 105 19.52 -0.05 -15.38
CA ALA A 105 19.70 -1.18 -16.28
C ALA A 105 20.50 -0.79 -17.53
N LYS A 106 20.17 0.34 -18.17
CA LYS A 106 20.94 0.85 -19.32
C LYS A 106 22.40 1.09 -18.94
N GLY A 107 22.66 1.74 -17.82
CA GLY A 107 24.03 1.96 -17.36
C GLY A 107 24.82 0.66 -17.14
N LEU A 108 24.15 -0.42 -16.72
CA LEU A 108 24.76 -1.75 -16.66
C LEU A 108 24.99 -2.33 -18.05
N LEU A 109 23.94 -2.38 -18.88
CA LEU A 109 23.96 -3.11 -20.17
C LEU A 109 24.85 -2.42 -21.21
N ASP A 110 25.12 -1.12 -21.11
CA ASP A 110 26.08 -0.40 -21.95
C ASP A 110 27.53 -0.87 -21.71
N VAL A 111 27.84 -1.41 -20.53
CA VAL A 111 29.19 -1.86 -20.17
C VAL A 111 29.31 -3.38 -20.00
N ASN A 112 28.20 -4.05 -19.68
CA ASN A 112 28.12 -5.50 -19.55
C ASN A 112 26.85 -6.02 -20.23
N PRO A 113 26.93 -6.48 -21.49
CA PRO A 113 25.77 -6.95 -22.26
C PRO A 113 25.25 -8.32 -21.82
N GLU A 114 25.96 -9.04 -20.94
CA GLU A 114 25.58 -10.37 -20.46
C GLU A 114 25.76 -10.48 -18.94
N PRO A 115 24.97 -9.69 -18.15
CA PRO A 115 25.10 -9.69 -16.71
C PRO A 115 24.57 -10.96 -16.10
N THR A 116 25.18 -11.36 -14.97
CA THR A 116 24.59 -12.34 -14.06
C THR A 116 23.42 -11.74 -13.30
N ARG A 117 22.63 -12.59 -12.63
CA ARG A 117 21.53 -12.16 -11.77
C ARG A 117 22.01 -11.25 -10.63
N GLU A 118 23.13 -11.59 -10.00
CA GLU A 118 23.72 -10.78 -8.92
C GLU A 118 24.21 -9.43 -9.44
N GLU A 119 24.81 -9.37 -10.63
CA GLU A 119 25.23 -8.11 -11.25
C GLU A 119 24.02 -7.21 -11.58
N ALA A 120 22.93 -7.80 -12.07
CA ALA A 120 21.69 -7.08 -12.32
C ALA A 120 21.08 -6.54 -11.02
N ALA A 121 21.00 -7.35 -9.96
CA ALA A 121 20.54 -6.94 -8.64
C ALA A 121 21.43 -5.85 -8.03
N PHE A 122 22.74 -5.97 -8.18
CA PHE A 122 23.71 -4.97 -7.70
C PHE A 122 23.61 -3.65 -8.46
N ALA A 123 23.34 -3.66 -9.76
CA ALA A 123 23.17 -2.45 -10.56
C ALA A 123 22.01 -1.58 -10.06
N ILE A 124 20.92 -2.19 -9.62
CA ILE A 124 19.74 -1.48 -9.10
C ILE A 124 19.72 -1.34 -7.56
N ARG A 125 20.81 -1.68 -6.84
CA ARG A 125 20.86 -1.58 -5.37
C ARG A 125 20.57 -0.19 -4.80
N ASN A 126 20.75 0.84 -5.61
CA ASN A 126 20.48 2.24 -5.26
C ASN A 126 19.08 2.71 -5.67
N ASN A 127 18.26 1.82 -6.24
CA ASN A 127 16.87 2.06 -6.56
C ASN A 127 16.00 1.29 -5.55
N ILE A 128 15.01 1.96 -4.98
CA ILE A 128 14.04 1.34 -4.08
C ILE A 128 12.76 1.07 -4.85
N CYS A 129 12.21 -0.14 -4.67
CA CYS A 129 10.86 -0.52 -5.06
C CYS A 129 10.12 -1.09 -3.85
N ARG A 130 8.91 -0.63 -3.59
CA ARG A 130 8.08 -1.13 -2.49
C ARG A 130 7.05 -2.17 -2.93
N CYS A 131 6.78 -2.24 -4.25
CA CYS A 131 5.68 -3.01 -4.81
C CYS A 131 6.08 -4.44 -5.22
N THR A 132 7.22 -4.58 -5.92
CA THR A 132 7.52 -5.77 -6.76
C THR A 132 8.33 -6.86 -6.06
N GLY A 133 9.01 -6.54 -4.95
CA GLY A 133 10.01 -7.44 -4.38
C GLY A 133 11.25 -7.64 -5.25
N TYR A 134 11.42 -6.83 -6.30
CA TYR A 134 12.58 -6.80 -7.21
C TYR A 134 12.76 -8.01 -8.12
N VAL A 135 12.29 -9.21 -7.79
CA VAL A 135 12.53 -10.46 -8.53
C VAL A 135 12.25 -10.27 -10.01
N LYS A 136 11.04 -9.83 -10.34
CA LYS A 136 10.62 -9.60 -11.73
C LYS A 136 11.31 -8.42 -12.42
N ILE A 137 11.80 -7.45 -11.68
CA ILE A 137 12.63 -6.35 -12.25
C ILE A 137 13.98 -6.91 -12.71
N ILE A 138 14.60 -7.76 -11.90
CA ILE A 138 15.86 -8.42 -12.25
C ILE A 138 15.65 -9.31 -13.49
N ASP A 139 14.57 -10.09 -13.52
CA ASP A 139 14.20 -10.89 -14.72
C ASP A 139 14.03 -10.02 -15.96
N GLY A 140 13.37 -8.87 -15.83
CA GLY A 140 13.19 -7.89 -16.90
C GLY A 140 14.52 -7.35 -17.45
N ILE A 141 15.48 -7.06 -16.55
CA ILE A 141 16.84 -6.62 -16.95
C ILE A 141 17.56 -7.71 -17.73
N LEU A 142 17.52 -8.95 -17.23
CA LEU A 142 18.15 -10.09 -17.90
C LEU A 142 17.51 -10.40 -19.25
N LEU A 143 16.19 -10.29 -19.35
CA LEU A 143 15.46 -10.45 -20.62
C LEU A 143 15.81 -9.32 -21.60
N ALA A 144 15.90 -8.07 -21.17
CA ALA A 144 16.34 -6.96 -21.99
C ALA A 144 17.76 -7.20 -22.53
N ALA A 145 18.69 -7.64 -21.67
CA ALA A 145 20.04 -8.00 -22.07
C ALA A 145 20.06 -9.07 -23.19
N LYS A 146 19.24 -10.11 -23.04
CA LYS A 146 19.11 -11.17 -24.06
C LYS A 146 18.58 -10.61 -25.37
N ILE A 147 17.52 -9.79 -25.34
CA ILE A 147 16.91 -9.19 -26.55
C ILE A 147 17.91 -8.26 -27.25
N PHE A 148 18.68 -7.45 -26.53
CA PHE A 148 19.73 -6.62 -27.15
C PHE A 148 20.80 -7.43 -27.86
N ARG A 149 21.24 -8.57 -27.30
CA ARG A 149 22.20 -9.46 -27.96
C ARG A 149 21.64 -10.18 -29.19
N GLU A 150 20.37 -10.59 -29.12
CA GLU A 150 19.70 -11.31 -30.21
C GLU A 150 19.21 -10.35 -31.31
N GLY A 151 19.04 -9.06 -31.01
CA GLY A 151 18.58 -8.04 -31.96
C GLY A 151 17.13 -8.21 -32.41
N LYS A 152 16.33 -8.98 -31.66
CA LYS A 152 14.93 -9.28 -32.00
C LYS A 152 14.09 -9.42 -30.74
N ILE A 153 12.95 -8.72 -30.70
CA ILE A 153 11.93 -8.88 -29.67
C ILE A 153 11.11 -10.15 -29.98
N PRO A 154 11.01 -11.12 -29.06
CA PRO A 154 10.18 -12.31 -29.24
C PRO A 154 8.69 -11.97 -29.20
N ALA A 155 7.83 -12.93 -29.52
CA ALA A 155 6.40 -12.82 -29.25
C ALA A 155 6.14 -12.83 -27.73
N ALA A 156 5.09 -12.13 -27.28
CA ALA A 156 4.64 -12.20 -25.91
C ALA A 156 4.15 -13.62 -25.55
N SER A 157 4.31 -14.01 -24.31
CA SER A 157 3.87 -15.33 -23.80
C SER A 157 2.36 -15.52 -23.87
N ALA A 158 1.59 -14.43 -23.76
CA ALA A 158 0.14 -14.44 -23.92
C ALA A 158 -0.34 -13.09 -24.47
N ASP A 159 -1.36 -13.13 -25.32
CA ASP A 159 -1.99 -11.96 -25.93
C ASP A 159 -3.53 -12.11 -26.09
N ASP A 160 -4.09 -13.21 -25.59
CA ASP A 160 -5.50 -13.55 -25.72
C ASP A 160 -6.42 -12.81 -24.73
N TRP A 161 -5.84 -12.20 -23.71
CA TRP A 161 -6.53 -11.42 -22.67
C TRP A 161 -7.65 -12.16 -21.94
N GLN A 162 -7.64 -13.49 -21.94
CA GLN A 162 -8.58 -14.29 -21.16
C GLN A 162 -8.22 -14.30 -19.68
N VAL A 163 -9.21 -14.48 -18.81
CA VAL A 163 -8.97 -14.77 -17.38
C VAL A 163 -8.11 -16.03 -17.26
N GLY A 164 -7.02 -15.96 -16.52
CA GLY A 164 -6.02 -17.01 -16.41
C GLY A 164 -4.78 -16.83 -17.30
N SER A 165 -4.82 -15.92 -18.26
CA SER A 165 -3.69 -15.65 -19.15
C SER A 165 -2.69 -14.68 -18.53
N ARG A 166 -1.40 -14.91 -18.84
CA ARG A 166 -0.25 -14.12 -18.33
C ARG A 166 0.03 -12.92 -19.25
N VAL A 167 -0.99 -12.10 -19.49
CA VAL A 167 -0.84 -10.93 -20.36
C VAL A 167 -0.06 -9.81 -19.67
N HIS A 168 0.61 -8.99 -20.47
CA HIS A 168 1.24 -7.77 -19.96
C HIS A 168 0.19 -6.83 -19.39
N ARG A 169 0.58 -6.05 -18.37
CA ARG A 169 -0.29 -4.99 -17.89
C ARG A 169 -0.60 -3.99 -19.02
N LEU A 170 -1.81 -3.47 -19.02
CA LEU A 170 -2.24 -2.51 -20.06
C LEU A 170 -1.44 -1.19 -20.04
N ASP A 171 -0.86 -0.82 -18.89
CA ASP A 171 -0.17 0.44 -18.62
C ASP A 171 1.37 0.30 -18.57
N VAL A 172 1.93 -0.78 -19.14
CA VAL A 172 3.38 -1.07 -19.13
C VAL A 172 4.16 0.04 -19.81
N GLU A 173 3.76 0.42 -21.02
CA GLU A 173 4.52 1.38 -21.84
C GLU A 173 4.63 2.74 -21.15
N GLU A 174 3.50 3.30 -20.71
CA GLU A 174 3.49 4.62 -20.04
C GLU A 174 4.32 4.63 -18.74
N LYS A 175 4.41 3.49 -18.04
CA LYS A 175 5.17 3.35 -16.80
C LYS A 175 6.66 3.11 -17.03
N VAL A 176 7.01 2.29 -18.01
CA VAL A 176 8.40 2.00 -18.36
C VAL A 176 9.07 3.23 -18.96
N LEU A 177 8.37 3.93 -19.82
CA LEU A 177 8.88 5.15 -20.47
C LEU A 177 8.73 6.40 -19.61
N GLY A 178 8.02 6.31 -18.49
CA GLY A 178 7.83 7.41 -17.55
C GLY A 178 6.95 8.55 -18.08
N CYS A 179 6.22 8.33 -19.17
CA CYS A 179 5.28 9.29 -19.75
C CYS A 179 3.86 9.21 -19.16
N GLY A 180 3.56 8.18 -18.38
CA GLY A 180 2.32 8.12 -17.61
C GLY A 180 2.29 9.19 -16.53
N GLN A 181 1.14 9.83 -16.36
CA GLN A 181 1.00 11.01 -15.51
C GLN A 181 0.60 10.65 -14.08
N TYR A 182 1.45 10.99 -13.13
CA TYR A 182 1.13 11.14 -11.72
C TYR A 182 0.78 12.61 -11.44
N PRO A 183 0.09 12.96 -10.35
CA PRO A 183 -0.26 14.36 -10.08
C PRO A 183 0.93 15.33 -10.12
N ASP A 184 2.10 14.90 -9.62
CA ASP A 184 3.31 15.72 -9.65
C ASP A 184 3.83 16.03 -11.09
N ASP A 185 3.44 15.21 -12.07
CA ASP A 185 3.82 15.39 -13.49
C ASP A 185 2.90 16.36 -14.23
N VAL A 186 1.85 16.86 -13.58
CA VAL A 186 0.90 17.81 -14.16
C VAL A 186 1.44 19.23 -14.03
N TYR A 187 1.56 19.91 -15.14
CA TYR A 187 1.90 21.35 -15.23
C TYR A 187 0.83 22.05 -16.08
N VAL A 188 0.23 23.09 -15.53
CA VAL A 188 -0.80 23.90 -16.21
C VAL A 188 -0.44 25.38 -16.10
N ASP A 189 -0.92 26.15 -17.07
CA ASP A 189 -0.66 27.60 -17.10
C ASP A 189 -1.23 28.31 -15.87
N GLY A 190 -0.43 29.19 -15.27
CA GLY A 190 -0.81 29.92 -14.07
C GLY A 190 -0.86 29.10 -12.79
N MET A 191 -0.36 27.85 -12.81
CA MET A 191 -0.33 26.99 -11.62
C MET A 191 0.52 27.61 -10.50
N CYS A 192 -0.05 27.63 -9.30
CA CYS A 192 0.59 28.02 -8.06
C CYS A 192 0.93 26.79 -7.22
N TYR A 193 1.73 26.98 -6.20
CA TYR A 193 2.16 25.94 -5.26
C TYR A 193 1.60 26.22 -3.88
N GLY A 194 1.05 25.17 -3.24
CA GLY A 194 0.47 25.26 -1.91
C GLY A 194 1.18 24.37 -0.91
N GLY A 195 1.16 24.77 0.34
CA GLY A 195 1.72 23.99 1.43
C GLY A 195 1.18 24.41 2.80
N ALA A 196 1.26 23.50 3.76
CA ALA A 196 0.79 23.73 5.11
C ALA A 196 1.93 24.24 6.02
N VAL A 197 1.60 25.18 6.89
CA VAL A 197 2.37 25.50 8.10
C VAL A 197 1.91 24.57 9.19
N ARG A 198 2.80 23.71 9.69
CA ARG A 198 2.46 22.66 10.65
C ARG A 198 2.82 23.03 12.08
N SER A 199 2.15 22.37 13.02
CA SER A 199 2.40 22.54 14.44
C SER A 199 3.88 22.29 14.80
N GLN A 200 4.39 23.09 15.71
CA GLN A 200 5.73 22.88 16.30
C GLN A 200 5.71 21.91 17.50
N TYR A 201 4.53 21.63 18.05
CA TYR A 201 4.34 20.83 19.27
C TYR A 201 3.27 19.76 19.05
N ALA A 202 3.51 18.59 19.59
CA ALA A 202 2.57 17.48 19.49
C ALA A 202 1.26 17.76 20.21
N ARG A 203 1.31 18.45 21.37
CA ARG A 203 0.14 18.90 22.10
C ARG A 203 0.35 20.31 22.63
N ALA A 204 -0.40 21.24 22.10
CA ALA A 204 -0.34 22.65 22.48
C ALA A 204 -1.67 23.34 22.14
N ARG A 205 -2.03 24.36 22.90
CA ARG A 205 -3.14 25.26 22.55
C ARG A 205 -2.63 26.39 21.68
N VAL A 206 -3.25 26.63 20.57
CA VAL A 206 -2.92 27.74 19.67
C VAL A 206 -3.49 29.04 20.26
N LEU A 207 -2.63 29.98 20.61
CA LEU A 207 -3.02 31.25 21.22
C LEU A 207 -3.25 32.35 20.18
N SER A 208 -2.39 32.40 19.16
CA SER A 208 -2.51 33.36 18.04
C SER A 208 -1.86 32.83 16.77
N ILE A 209 -2.32 33.30 15.63
CA ILE A 209 -1.76 33.04 14.31
C ILE A 209 -1.63 34.37 13.57
N ASP A 210 -0.41 34.84 13.33
CA ASP A 210 -0.13 36.05 12.55
C ASP A 210 0.37 35.71 11.15
N THR A 211 -0.44 35.98 10.16
CA THR A 211 -0.17 35.73 8.73
C THR A 211 0.32 36.97 7.98
N SER A 212 0.31 38.14 8.59
CA SER A 212 0.51 39.44 7.94
C SER A 212 1.82 39.56 7.17
N LYS A 213 2.93 39.02 7.70
CA LYS A 213 4.25 39.07 7.03
C LYS A 213 4.28 38.14 5.79
N ALA A 214 3.62 36.99 5.89
CA ALA A 214 3.53 36.06 4.76
C ALA A 214 2.62 36.64 3.64
N GLU A 215 1.48 37.21 4.00
CA GLU A 215 0.56 37.86 3.05
C GLU A 215 1.22 39.03 2.32
N ALA A 216 2.09 39.79 2.97
CA ALA A 216 2.79 40.94 2.39
C ALA A 216 3.96 40.55 1.46
N MET A 217 4.34 39.27 1.43
CA MET A 217 5.47 38.83 0.61
C MET A 217 5.09 38.77 -0.87
N GLU A 218 5.92 39.35 -1.74
CA GLU A 218 5.73 39.33 -3.19
C GLU A 218 5.70 37.86 -3.71
N GLY A 219 4.73 37.57 -4.57
CA GLY A 219 4.52 36.21 -5.11
C GLY A 219 3.61 35.30 -4.28
N VAL A 220 3.25 35.70 -3.07
CA VAL A 220 2.21 35.01 -2.28
C VAL A 220 0.82 35.37 -2.86
N VAL A 221 0.01 34.34 -3.08
CA VAL A 221 -1.35 34.48 -3.65
C VAL A 221 -2.38 34.57 -2.55
N CYS A 222 -2.31 33.69 -1.55
CA CYS A 222 -3.14 33.76 -0.35
C CYS A 222 -2.48 33.02 0.82
N VAL A 223 -2.89 33.40 2.03
CA VAL A 223 -2.61 32.65 3.26
C VAL A 223 -3.97 32.38 3.93
N LEU A 224 -4.27 31.13 4.21
CA LEU A 224 -5.55 30.70 4.74
C LEU A 224 -5.39 30.11 6.14
N THR A 225 -6.38 30.35 6.98
CA THR A 225 -6.52 29.79 8.32
C THR A 225 -7.88 29.14 8.49
N GLN A 226 -8.18 28.54 9.63
CA GLN A 226 -9.44 27.84 9.86
C GLN A 226 -10.70 28.70 9.55
N LYS A 227 -10.63 30.00 9.80
CA LYS A 227 -11.74 30.95 9.50
C LYS A 227 -12.12 31.03 8.02
N ASP A 228 -11.22 30.59 7.12
CA ASP A 228 -11.42 30.65 5.68
C ASP A 228 -12.08 29.37 5.13
N ILE A 229 -12.35 28.38 6.00
CA ILE A 229 -13.03 27.14 5.63
C ILE A 229 -14.55 27.43 5.56
N PRO A 230 -15.19 27.30 4.38
CA PRO A 230 -16.61 27.67 4.25
C PRO A 230 -17.58 26.62 4.76
N GLY A 231 -17.16 25.37 4.90
CA GLY A 231 -17.99 24.25 5.32
C GLY A 231 -17.52 23.61 6.63
N LYS A 232 -17.40 22.29 6.64
CA LYS A 232 -16.98 21.52 7.83
C LYS A 232 -15.46 21.58 8.02
N VAL A 233 -15.03 21.93 9.23
CA VAL A 233 -13.59 22.01 9.56
C VAL A 233 -12.95 20.62 9.58
N ASN A 234 -13.63 19.63 10.15
CA ASN A 234 -13.06 18.30 10.35
C ASN A 234 -13.34 17.39 9.16
N VAL A 235 -12.31 16.72 8.71
CA VAL A 235 -12.34 15.58 7.80
C VAL A 235 -12.02 14.30 8.57
N GLY A 236 -11.99 13.17 7.91
CA GLY A 236 -11.63 11.88 8.49
C GLY A 236 -12.34 10.75 7.79
N HIS A 237 -11.75 9.57 7.75
CA HIS A 237 -12.28 8.46 6.98
C HIS A 237 -13.62 7.97 7.55
N LEU A 238 -13.65 7.44 8.76
CA LEU A 238 -14.87 6.97 9.45
C LEU A 238 -15.35 7.97 10.49
N LYS A 239 -14.45 8.45 11.34
CA LYS A 239 -14.72 9.50 12.33
C LYS A 239 -14.15 10.82 11.82
N LYS A 240 -14.95 11.87 11.90
CA LYS A 240 -14.56 13.23 11.46
C LYS A 240 -13.82 13.94 12.60
N ASP A 241 -12.65 13.45 12.96
CA ASP A 241 -11.85 13.94 14.10
C ASP A 241 -10.54 14.64 13.68
N GLN A 242 -10.27 14.71 12.38
CA GLN A 242 -9.06 15.34 11.83
C GLN A 242 -9.39 16.77 11.36
N PRO A 243 -8.95 17.83 12.07
CA PRO A 243 -9.13 19.20 11.61
C PRO A 243 -8.35 19.47 10.32
N THR A 244 -8.99 20.07 9.33
CA THR A 244 -8.29 20.57 8.13
C THR A 244 -7.23 21.60 8.50
N LEU A 245 -7.59 22.50 9.44
CA LEU A 245 -6.70 23.49 10.05
C LEU A 245 -7.07 23.64 11.52
N ILE A 246 -6.08 23.76 12.39
CA ILE A 246 -6.27 24.05 13.81
C ILE A 246 -6.52 25.53 13.98
N GLY A 247 -7.59 25.88 14.69
CA GLY A 247 -8.00 27.25 14.99
C GLY A 247 -7.37 27.83 16.25
N ILE A 248 -7.49 29.15 16.44
CA ILE A 248 -7.11 29.83 17.68
C ILE A 248 -7.98 29.33 18.83
N GLY A 249 -7.36 28.95 19.94
CA GLY A 249 -8.01 28.38 21.11
C GLY A 249 -8.12 26.85 21.08
N GLU A 250 -7.86 26.20 19.96
CA GLU A 250 -7.91 24.75 19.80
C GLU A 250 -6.57 24.07 20.12
N LEU A 251 -6.64 22.77 20.41
CA LEU A 251 -5.45 21.93 20.65
C LEU A 251 -4.90 21.37 19.35
N THR A 252 -3.58 21.29 19.28
CA THR A 252 -2.91 20.42 18.32
C THR A 252 -2.89 18.99 18.86
N HIS A 253 -2.96 18.00 17.98
CA HIS A 253 -3.04 16.59 18.31
C HIS A 253 -1.74 15.86 18.01
N TYR A 254 -0.97 16.37 17.04
CA TYR A 254 0.36 15.87 16.68
C TYR A 254 1.13 16.92 15.86
N LEU A 255 2.39 16.66 15.60
CA LEU A 255 3.29 17.57 14.84
C LEU A 255 2.90 17.79 13.36
N GLY A 256 2.05 16.93 12.81
CA GLY A 256 1.58 17.05 11.43
C GLY A 256 0.36 17.94 11.25
N ASP A 257 -0.29 18.38 12.32
CA ASP A 257 -1.45 19.28 12.25
C ASP A 257 -1.09 20.58 11.54
N ALA A 258 -1.94 21.00 10.62
CA ALA A 258 -1.80 22.25 9.90
C ALA A 258 -2.51 23.38 10.66
N VAL A 259 -1.87 24.55 10.77
CA VAL A 259 -2.41 25.76 11.38
C VAL A 259 -2.70 26.87 10.37
N ALA A 260 -2.01 26.85 9.23
CA ALA A 260 -2.26 27.75 8.11
C ALA A 260 -1.87 27.08 6.78
N LEU A 261 -2.42 27.55 5.69
CA LEU A 261 -2.03 27.19 4.33
C LEU A 261 -1.45 28.41 3.63
N VAL A 262 -0.39 28.23 2.87
CA VAL A 262 0.22 29.25 2.03
C VAL A 262 0.13 28.81 0.58
N CYS A 263 -0.32 29.71 -0.29
CA CYS A 263 -0.31 29.56 -1.74
C CYS A 263 0.59 30.62 -2.36
N ALA A 264 1.55 30.21 -3.18
CA ALA A 264 2.51 31.12 -3.80
C ALA A 264 2.75 30.74 -5.27
N ARG A 265 3.28 31.69 -6.06
CA ARG A 265 3.52 31.52 -7.49
C ARG A 265 4.63 30.54 -7.84
N ASP A 266 5.52 30.27 -6.92
CA ASP A 266 6.62 29.32 -7.07
C ASP A 266 6.99 28.67 -5.73
N GLN A 267 7.71 27.58 -5.81
CA GLN A 267 8.09 26.75 -4.65
C GLN A 267 9.05 27.50 -3.70
N GLU A 268 9.93 28.34 -4.21
CA GLU A 268 10.89 29.11 -3.41
C GLU A 268 10.16 30.14 -2.54
N THR A 269 9.23 30.86 -3.15
CA THR A 269 8.35 31.83 -2.47
C THR A 269 7.48 31.12 -1.43
N LEU A 270 6.90 29.96 -1.77
CA LEU A 270 6.10 29.15 -0.83
C LEU A 270 6.90 28.82 0.44
N GLU A 271 8.09 28.25 0.29
CA GLU A 271 8.91 27.84 1.43
C GLU A 271 9.43 29.04 2.27
N ALA A 272 9.64 30.16 1.64
CA ALA A 272 10.00 31.39 2.35
C ALA A 272 8.80 31.97 3.12
N ALA A 273 7.61 32.03 2.49
CA ALA A 273 6.40 32.56 3.10
C ALA A 273 5.90 31.72 4.27
N LYS A 274 5.97 30.40 4.19
CA LYS A 274 5.63 29.49 5.30
C LYS A 274 6.38 29.83 6.60
N LYS A 275 7.63 30.28 6.50
CA LYS A 275 8.46 30.65 7.66
C LYS A 275 8.10 32.01 8.27
N LEU A 276 7.30 32.81 7.57
CA LEU A 276 6.86 34.12 8.00
C LEU A 276 5.53 34.08 8.77
N VAL A 277 4.84 32.94 8.77
CA VAL A 277 3.65 32.73 9.60
C VAL A 277 4.11 32.50 11.05
N GLU A 278 3.69 33.40 11.94
CA GLU A 278 4.05 33.34 13.37
C GLU A 278 2.87 32.77 14.16
N VAL A 279 3.15 31.76 14.98
CA VAL A 279 2.13 31.09 15.80
C VAL A 279 2.61 31.06 17.25
N GLU A 280 1.76 31.52 18.16
CA GLU A 280 2.00 31.43 19.61
C GLU A 280 1.26 30.21 20.18
N TYR A 281 1.94 29.46 21.03
CA TYR A 281 1.44 28.22 21.64
C TYR A 281 1.55 28.25 23.15
N GLU A 282 0.54 27.72 23.83
CA GLU A 282 0.64 27.20 25.20
C GLU A 282 0.96 25.71 25.11
N VAL A 283 2.22 25.34 25.41
CA VAL A 283 2.69 23.95 25.31
C VAL A 283 2.13 23.14 26.48
N LEU A 284 1.55 21.99 26.17
CA LEU A 284 0.91 21.09 27.13
C LEU A 284 1.59 19.71 27.11
N PRO A 285 1.48 18.92 28.20
CA PRO A 285 2.02 17.56 28.25
C PRO A 285 1.41 16.69 27.15
N ALA A 286 2.24 16.00 26.37
CA ALA A 286 1.82 15.05 25.35
C ALA A 286 1.65 13.64 25.93
N VAL A 287 0.82 12.82 25.27
CA VAL A 287 0.63 11.40 25.55
C VAL A 287 1.45 10.59 24.54
N HIS A 288 2.41 9.78 25.01
CA HIS A 288 3.42 9.16 24.16
C HIS A 288 3.14 7.69 23.81
N ASN A 289 2.30 7.01 24.59
CA ASN A 289 2.04 5.58 24.39
C ASN A 289 0.70 5.17 25.04
N PRO A 290 0.17 4.00 24.71
CA PRO A 290 -1.09 3.51 25.30
C PRO A 290 -1.09 3.36 26.82
N ALA A 291 0.05 3.05 27.44
CA ALA A 291 0.13 2.94 28.91
C ALA A 291 -0.10 4.29 29.57
N GLU A 292 0.49 5.36 29.04
CA GLU A 292 0.21 6.73 29.49
C GLU A 292 -1.24 7.12 29.19
N ALA A 293 -1.75 6.79 27.99
CA ALA A 293 -3.12 7.11 27.59
C ALA A 293 -4.19 6.46 28.48
N ALA A 294 -3.90 5.27 29.00
CA ALA A 294 -4.80 4.50 29.87
C ALA A 294 -4.75 4.92 31.34
N ALA A 295 -3.81 5.77 31.74
CA ALA A 295 -3.69 6.22 33.14
C ALA A 295 -4.94 7.04 33.56
N PRO A 296 -5.42 6.92 34.80
CA PRO A 296 -6.64 7.62 35.27
C PRO A 296 -6.56 9.15 35.18
N ASP A 297 -5.34 9.69 35.23
CA ASP A 297 -5.04 11.13 35.22
C ASP A 297 -4.40 11.56 33.89
N ALA A 298 -4.46 10.70 32.83
CA ALA A 298 -3.91 11.00 31.53
C ALA A 298 -4.53 12.26 30.93
N PRO A 299 -3.72 13.14 30.32
CA PRO A 299 -4.26 14.21 29.49
C PRO A 299 -5.09 13.61 28.35
N LEU A 300 -6.23 14.21 28.04
CA LEU A 300 -7.04 13.78 26.90
C LEU A 300 -6.46 14.34 25.61
N VAL A 301 -6.31 13.51 24.61
CA VAL A 301 -5.91 13.94 23.25
C VAL A 301 -7.02 14.79 22.63
N PHE A 302 -8.28 14.40 22.87
CA PHE A 302 -9.49 15.15 22.54
C PHE A 302 -10.20 15.54 23.84
N GLU A 303 -10.27 16.85 24.12
CA GLU A 303 -10.85 17.37 25.38
C GLU A 303 -12.35 17.08 25.52
N GLU A 304 -13.06 16.84 24.40
CA GLU A 304 -14.47 16.51 24.37
C GLU A 304 -14.79 15.01 24.63
N GLU A 305 -13.78 14.16 24.65
CA GLU A 305 -13.94 12.73 24.91
C GLU A 305 -13.82 12.43 26.42
N GLU A 306 -14.39 11.31 26.86
CA GLU A 306 -14.33 10.88 28.27
C GLU A 306 -13.02 10.15 28.62
N SER A 307 -12.33 9.61 27.60
CA SER A 307 -11.08 8.87 27.74
C SER A 307 -10.28 8.86 26.41
N ASN A 308 -9.03 8.41 26.49
CA ASN A 308 -8.22 8.19 25.29
C ASN A 308 -8.50 6.84 24.59
N VAL A 309 -9.53 6.09 24.98
CA VAL A 309 -9.92 4.85 24.30
C VAL A 309 -10.63 5.22 23.01
N GLN A 310 -9.97 4.96 21.87
CA GLN A 310 -10.54 5.17 20.53
C GLN A 310 -11.50 4.05 20.15
N ALA A 311 -11.13 2.81 20.46
CA ALA A 311 -11.96 1.64 20.18
C ALA A 311 -11.68 0.51 21.17
N TYR A 312 -12.73 -0.26 21.46
CA TYR A 312 -12.66 -1.52 22.18
C TYR A 312 -13.33 -2.61 21.36
N LYS A 313 -12.72 -3.79 21.32
CA LYS A 313 -13.25 -4.97 20.64
C LYS A 313 -13.14 -6.20 21.53
N HIS A 314 -14.21 -6.99 21.56
CA HIS A 314 -14.25 -8.27 22.25
C HIS A 314 -14.83 -9.31 21.30
N VAL A 315 -14.09 -10.40 21.10
CA VAL A 315 -14.51 -11.54 20.28
C VAL A 315 -14.39 -12.78 21.15
N SER A 316 -15.47 -13.53 21.32
CA SER A 316 -15.46 -14.75 22.13
C SER A 316 -16.37 -15.83 21.56
N ARG A 317 -15.98 -17.08 21.74
CA ARG A 317 -16.77 -18.27 21.47
C ARG A 317 -16.35 -19.40 22.41
N GLY A 318 -17.30 -20.19 22.89
CA GLY A 318 -17.05 -21.29 23.83
C GLY A 318 -16.55 -20.81 25.20
N ASP A 319 -15.74 -21.65 25.87
CA ASP A 319 -15.12 -21.37 27.17
C ASP A 319 -13.59 -21.50 27.03
N ALA A 320 -12.94 -20.43 26.58
CA ALA A 320 -11.49 -20.44 26.35
C ALA A 320 -10.71 -20.70 27.65
N ALA A 321 -11.08 -20.09 28.76
CA ALA A 321 -10.40 -20.26 30.04
C ALA A 321 -10.53 -21.71 30.57
N GLY A 322 -11.73 -22.30 30.52
CA GLY A 322 -11.95 -23.66 30.93
C GLY A 322 -11.28 -24.69 30.02
N ALA A 323 -11.23 -24.45 28.69
CA ALA A 323 -10.55 -25.31 27.74
C ALA A 323 -9.01 -25.27 27.93
N ILE A 324 -8.43 -24.08 28.13
CA ILE A 324 -7.00 -23.90 28.42
C ILE A 324 -6.62 -24.61 29.75
N ALA A 325 -7.43 -24.45 30.81
CA ALA A 325 -7.17 -25.09 32.10
C ALA A 325 -7.16 -26.61 32.04
N LYS A 326 -7.85 -27.22 31.09
CA LYS A 326 -7.91 -28.67 30.85
C LYS A 326 -6.88 -29.16 29.83
N SER A 327 -6.18 -28.27 29.16
CA SER A 327 -5.20 -28.60 28.13
C SER A 327 -3.99 -29.31 28.71
N LYS A 328 -3.40 -30.24 27.94
CA LYS A 328 -2.17 -30.93 28.30
C LYS A 328 -0.96 -30.00 28.30
N TYR A 329 -0.90 -29.14 27.31
CA TYR A 329 0.17 -28.15 27.14
C TYR A 329 -0.45 -26.76 27.09
N VAL A 330 0.15 -25.81 27.80
CA VAL A 330 -0.28 -24.41 27.86
C VAL A 330 0.93 -23.52 27.71
N LEU A 331 0.85 -22.53 26.84
CA LEU A 331 1.85 -21.50 26.64
C LEU A 331 1.22 -20.12 26.76
N THR A 332 1.92 -19.21 27.42
CA THR A 332 1.59 -17.77 27.47
C THR A 332 2.82 -16.97 27.10
N GLU A 333 2.70 -16.08 26.15
CA GLU A 333 3.78 -15.19 25.70
C GLU A 333 3.29 -13.76 25.48
N LYS A 334 4.21 -12.82 25.66
CA LYS A 334 3.99 -11.39 25.37
C LYS A 334 4.76 -11.01 24.12
N PHE A 335 4.10 -10.26 23.25
CA PHE A 335 4.63 -9.85 21.96
C PHE A 335 4.59 -8.34 21.81
N HIS A 336 5.57 -7.82 21.08
CA HIS A 336 5.57 -6.43 20.63
C HIS A 336 5.77 -6.35 19.12
N THR A 337 4.96 -5.53 18.45
CA THR A 337 5.13 -5.20 17.05
C THR A 337 5.22 -3.68 16.86
N PRO A 338 6.21 -3.18 16.08
CA PRO A 338 6.52 -1.76 16.03
C PRO A 338 5.62 -1.00 15.07
N TRP A 339 5.68 0.33 15.18
CA TRP A 339 5.33 1.24 14.11
C TRP A 339 6.17 0.96 12.86
N THR A 340 5.55 1.00 11.68
CA THR A 340 6.27 0.95 10.40
C THR A 340 5.64 1.88 9.36
N GLU A 341 6.47 2.27 8.39
CA GLU A 341 6.17 3.21 7.32
C GLU A 341 5.80 2.47 6.03
N HIS A 342 4.74 2.89 5.34
CA HIS A 342 4.33 2.36 4.04
C HIS A 342 5.45 2.45 3.02
N ALA A 343 6.14 3.57 3.01
CA ALA A 343 7.28 3.87 2.15
C ALA A 343 6.95 3.77 0.65
N PHE A 344 5.71 4.10 0.26
CA PHE A 344 5.39 4.26 -1.15
C PHE A 344 6.32 5.30 -1.79
N LEU A 345 6.69 5.08 -3.06
CA LEU A 345 7.73 5.91 -3.71
C LEU A 345 7.23 7.30 -4.08
N GLU A 346 5.96 7.43 -4.41
CA GLU A 346 5.31 8.71 -4.71
C GLU A 346 4.85 9.37 -3.43
N PRO A 347 5.42 10.51 -3.00
CA PRO A 347 4.82 11.34 -1.95
C PRO A 347 3.42 11.81 -2.37
N GLU A 348 2.57 12.07 -1.41
CA GLU A 348 1.21 12.54 -1.66
C GLU A 348 1.24 13.87 -2.43
N CYS A 349 0.41 13.93 -3.47
CA CYS A 349 0.30 15.09 -4.34
C CYS A 349 -1.14 15.24 -4.85
N CYS A 350 -1.60 16.49 -4.93
CA CYS A 350 -2.87 16.85 -5.54
C CYS A 350 -2.71 18.15 -6.34
N VAL A 351 -3.28 18.18 -7.54
CA VAL A 351 -3.44 19.41 -8.32
C VAL A 351 -4.92 19.76 -8.36
N ALA A 352 -5.29 20.88 -7.76
CA ALA A 352 -6.64 21.38 -7.75
C ALA A 352 -6.81 22.47 -8.84
N LEU A 353 -7.82 22.28 -9.70
CA LEU A 353 -8.14 23.17 -10.81
C LEU A 353 -9.49 23.85 -10.52
N PRO A 354 -9.58 25.17 -10.59
CA PRO A 354 -10.89 25.85 -10.50
C PRO A 354 -11.75 25.50 -11.72
N LEU A 355 -13.04 25.27 -11.48
CA LEU A 355 -14.04 25.01 -12.51
C LEU A 355 -14.85 26.27 -12.81
N ASP A 356 -15.38 26.38 -14.03
CA ASP A 356 -16.22 27.51 -14.46
C ASP A 356 -17.50 27.65 -13.67
N ASN A 357 -18.03 26.54 -13.13
CA ASN A 357 -19.22 26.55 -12.27
C ASN A 357 -18.96 27.07 -10.84
N GLY A 358 -17.76 27.55 -10.54
CA GLY A 358 -17.37 28.00 -9.20
C GLY A 358 -16.77 26.91 -8.31
N GLY A 359 -16.80 25.66 -8.72
CA GLY A 359 -16.23 24.53 -8.00
C GLY A 359 -14.74 24.30 -8.27
N VAL A 360 -14.29 23.09 -7.93
CA VAL A 360 -12.92 22.61 -8.14
C VAL A 360 -12.88 21.20 -8.70
N ARG A 361 -11.84 20.88 -9.47
CA ARG A 361 -11.49 19.53 -9.87
C ARG A 361 -10.15 19.15 -9.29
N LEU A 362 -10.09 18.02 -8.61
CA LEU A 362 -8.88 17.48 -7.98
C LEU A 362 -8.30 16.37 -8.85
N LEU A 363 -7.04 16.52 -9.25
CA LEU A 363 -6.22 15.46 -9.85
C LEU A 363 -5.34 14.91 -8.74
N THR A 364 -5.58 13.67 -8.29
CA THR A 364 -5.04 13.18 -7.02
C THR A 364 -4.45 11.77 -7.10
N THR A 365 -3.67 11.45 -6.09
CA THR A 365 -3.09 10.15 -5.82
C THR A 365 -3.66 9.61 -4.50
N ASP A 366 -4.81 8.95 -4.55
CA ASP A 366 -5.49 8.36 -3.38
C ASP A 366 -6.05 6.96 -3.68
N GLN A 367 -6.65 6.35 -2.66
CA GLN A 367 -7.25 5.02 -2.76
C GLN A 367 -8.77 5.07 -2.99
N SER A 368 -9.38 6.27 -3.00
CA SER A 368 -10.79 6.47 -3.32
C SER A 368 -11.11 7.91 -3.75
N ALA A 369 -11.38 8.10 -5.03
CA ALA A 369 -11.81 9.40 -5.54
C ALA A 369 -13.14 9.86 -4.93
N HIS A 370 -14.07 8.94 -4.67
CA HIS A 370 -15.39 9.29 -4.11
C HIS A 370 -15.31 9.70 -2.65
N THR A 371 -14.54 9.01 -1.82
CA THR A 371 -14.30 9.41 -0.42
C THR A 371 -13.66 10.80 -0.37
N THR A 372 -12.65 11.06 -1.21
CA THR A 372 -12.03 12.38 -1.34
C THR A 372 -13.04 13.45 -1.75
N MET A 373 -13.92 13.15 -2.71
CA MET A 373 -14.98 14.06 -3.12
C MET A 373 -15.94 14.39 -1.97
N HIS A 374 -16.40 13.38 -1.23
CA HIS A 374 -17.34 13.58 -0.11
C HIS A 374 -16.73 14.47 0.97
N GLU A 375 -15.47 14.23 1.33
CA GLU A 375 -14.77 14.98 2.37
C GLU A 375 -14.49 16.43 1.92
N CYS A 376 -13.97 16.63 0.70
CA CYS A 376 -13.66 17.95 0.18
C CYS A 376 -14.92 18.79 -0.07
N ALA A 377 -15.99 18.19 -0.60
CA ALA A 377 -17.26 18.87 -0.79
C ALA A 377 -17.86 19.35 0.54
N ALA A 378 -17.82 18.50 1.59
CA ALA A 378 -18.28 18.87 2.92
C ALA A 378 -17.44 20.01 3.53
N MET A 379 -16.12 19.98 3.36
CA MET A 379 -15.20 21.05 3.83
C MET A 379 -15.45 22.36 3.07
N LEU A 380 -15.68 22.31 1.77
CA LEU A 380 -15.98 23.49 0.95
C LEU A 380 -17.44 23.97 1.11
N GLY A 381 -18.34 23.17 1.69
CA GLY A 381 -19.75 23.50 1.81
C GLY A 381 -20.48 23.53 0.45
N VAL A 382 -20.08 22.67 -0.48
CA VAL A 382 -20.62 22.60 -1.85
C VAL A 382 -21.20 21.20 -2.14
N ASP A 383 -22.01 21.10 -3.20
CA ASP A 383 -22.46 19.81 -3.71
C ASP A 383 -21.35 19.09 -4.54
N TYR A 384 -21.61 17.85 -4.92
CA TYR A 384 -20.62 17.01 -5.61
C TYR A 384 -20.33 17.48 -7.05
N GLU A 385 -21.22 18.22 -7.70
CA GLU A 385 -20.97 18.79 -9.04
C GLU A 385 -19.92 19.90 -8.99
N HIS A 386 -19.78 20.55 -7.83
CA HIS A 386 -18.78 21.58 -7.57
C HIS A 386 -17.48 21.03 -6.94
N CYS A 387 -17.39 19.71 -6.70
CA CYS A 387 -16.17 19.06 -6.20
C CYS A 387 -15.91 17.77 -6.97
N GLN A 388 -15.24 17.85 -8.10
CA GLN A 388 -14.92 16.72 -8.94
C GLN A 388 -13.54 16.16 -8.59
N VAL A 389 -13.41 14.83 -8.58
CA VAL A 389 -12.13 14.16 -8.26
C VAL A 389 -11.81 13.13 -9.34
N GLN A 390 -10.56 13.12 -9.77
CA GLN A 390 -10.00 12.12 -10.68
C GLN A 390 -8.70 11.56 -10.13
N ASN A 391 -8.62 10.25 -10.03
CA ASN A 391 -7.35 9.59 -9.74
C ASN A 391 -6.46 9.62 -10.98
N MET A 392 -5.22 10.03 -10.78
CA MET A 392 -4.13 9.88 -11.73
C MET A 392 -3.49 8.51 -11.57
N LEU A 393 -2.31 8.28 -12.14
CA LEU A 393 -1.49 7.14 -11.73
C LEU A 393 -1.12 7.29 -10.25
N VAL A 394 -1.19 6.21 -9.51
CA VAL A 394 -0.85 6.19 -8.08
C VAL A 394 0.46 5.41 -7.88
N GLY A 395 1.45 6.07 -7.33
CA GLY A 395 2.80 5.54 -7.11
C GLY A 395 2.96 4.69 -5.85
N GLY A 396 1.97 3.80 -5.61
CA GLY A 396 1.85 2.96 -4.42
C GLY A 396 0.98 3.61 -3.35
N GLY A 397 0.32 2.79 -2.52
CA GLY A 397 -0.54 3.25 -1.43
C GLY A 397 -0.43 2.36 -0.20
N PHE A 398 -0.70 1.07 -0.34
CA PHE A 398 -0.62 0.04 0.72
C PHE A 398 -1.52 0.31 1.93
N GLY A 399 -2.50 1.20 1.80
CA GLY A 399 -3.35 1.71 2.87
C GLY A 399 -3.02 3.14 3.31
N GLY A 400 -1.81 3.63 3.07
CA GLY A 400 -1.36 4.94 3.52
C GLY A 400 -1.94 6.14 2.74
N LYS A 401 -2.70 5.88 1.67
CA LYS A 401 -3.39 6.91 0.88
C LYS A 401 -4.92 6.75 0.94
N GLU A 402 -5.44 6.08 1.96
CA GLU A 402 -6.88 6.02 2.23
C GLU A 402 -7.38 7.29 2.92
N ASP A 403 -6.59 7.82 3.85
CA ASP A 403 -6.92 9.06 4.56
C ASP A 403 -6.52 10.30 3.75
N MET A 404 -7.20 11.41 4.02
CA MET A 404 -6.91 12.70 3.45
C MET A 404 -5.56 13.25 3.93
N SER A 405 -4.74 13.74 3.03
CA SER A 405 -3.43 14.32 3.39
C SER A 405 -3.17 15.70 2.76
N VAL A 406 -3.46 15.87 1.48
CA VAL A 406 -3.20 17.09 0.70
C VAL A 406 -4.41 17.58 -0.09
N GLN A 407 -5.38 16.71 -0.35
CA GLN A 407 -6.50 16.98 -1.25
C GLN A 407 -7.37 18.13 -0.74
N HIS A 408 -7.71 18.12 0.55
CA HIS A 408 -8.50 19.19 1.20
C HIS A 408 -7.76 20.52 1.22
N HIS A 409 -6.42 20.51 1.42
CA HIS A 409 -5.60 21.70 1.36
C HIS A 409 -5.55 22.31 -0.05
N ALA A 410 -5.31 21.47 -1.07
CA ALA A 410 -5.30 21.91 -2.46
C ALA A 410 -6.69 22.44 -2.89
N ALA A 411 -7.75 21.72 -2.52
CA ALA A 411 -9.13 22.10 -2.81
C ALA A 411 -9.48 23.48 -2.22
N LEU A 412 -9.17 23.70 -0.94
CA LEU A 412 -9.46 24.97 -0.26
C LEU A 412 -8.73 26.15 -0.91
N MET A 413 -7.43 26.00 -1.17
CA MET A 413 -6.64 27.08 -1.79
C MET A 413 -7.12 27.40 -3.21
N ALA A 414 -7.37 26.38 -4.06
CA ALA A 414 -7.90 26.60 -5.41
C ALA A 414 -9.30 27.18 -5.42
N TYR A 415 -10.15 26.77 -4.47
CA TYR A 415 -11.51 27.29 -4.32
C TYR A 415 -11.51 28.78 -3.95
N VAL A 416 -10.68 29.18 -2.99
CA VAL A 416 -10.61 30.57 -2.50
C VAL A 416 -9.87 31.46 -3.50
N ALA A 417 -8.70 31.05 -3.97
CA ALA A 417 -7.83 31.88 -4.81
C ALA A 417 -8.22 31.87 -6.29
N ARG A 418 -9.07 30.94 -6.73
CA ARG A 418 -9.49 30.78 -8.14
C ARG A 418 -8.32 30.62 -9.13
N VAL A 419 -7.26 29.94 -8.70
CA VAL A 419 -6.09 29.58 -9.51
C VAL A 419 -5.81 28.08 -9.40
N PRO A 420 -5.17 27.46 -10.40
CA PRO A 420 -4.68 26.07 -10.23
C PRO A 420 -3.66 26.01 -9.11
N VAL A 421 -3.77 25.01 -8.21
CA VAL A 421 -2.84 24.85 -7.08
C VAL A 421 -2.34 23.42 -7.01
N LYS A 422 -1.02 23.25 -7.00
CA LYS A 422 -0.35 21.97 -6.70
C LYS A 422 0.08 21.94 -5.24
N VAL A 423 -0.38 20.93 -4.48
CA VAL A 423 0.14 20.62 -3.15
C VAL A 423 0.84 19.27 -3.21
N LYS A 424 2.12 19.25 -2.90
CA LYS A 424 2.94 18.03 -2.82
C LYS A 424 3.68 18.02 -1.49
N LEU A 425 3.59 16.93 -0.76
CA LEU A 425 4.39 16.76 0.45
C LEU A 425 5.86 16.53 0.11
N SER A 426 6.74 17.12 0.89
CA SER A 426 8.12 16.66 0.94
C SER A 426 8.14 15.22 1.51
N ARG A 427 9.21 14.47 1.29
CA ARG A 427 9.31 13.12 1.86
C ARG A 427 9.24 13.13 3.38
N GLN A 428 9.80 14.13 4.04
CA GLN A 428 9.73 14.26 5.50
C GLN A 428 8.33 14.56 5.98
N GLU A 429 7.59 15.43 5.30
CA GLU A 429 6.17 15.65 5.60
C GLU A 429 5.32 14.40 5.35
N SER A 430 5.56 13.69 4.25
CA SER A 430 4.88 12.42 3.94
C SER A 430 5.08 11.40 5.08
N ILE A 431 6.33 11.21 5.55
CA ILE A 431 6.64 10.33 6.68
C ILE A 431 5.93 10.77 7.98
N LEU A 432 5.71 12.05 8.17
CA LEU A 432 5.04 12.59 9.37
C LEU A 432 3.50 12.48 9.29
N VAL A 433 2.92 12.73 8.11
CA VAL A 433 1.50 13.08 7.99
C VAL A 433 0.59 11.88 7.77
N HIS A 434 0.90 10.99 6.81
CA HIS A 434 -0.03 9.90 6.52
C HIS A 434 -0.02 8.82 7.63
N PRO A 435 -1.14 8.09 7.82
CA PRO A 435 -1.23 7.08 8.86
C PRO A 435 -0.20 5.95 8.70
N LYS A 436 0.25 5.40 9.80
CA LYS A 436 1.28 4.34 9.88
C LYS A 436 0.67 2.98 10.22
N ARG A 437 1.49 1.89 10.20
CA ARG A 437 1.10 0.63 10.82
C ARG A 437 1.03 0.81 12.32
N HIS A 438 -0.05 0.38 12.95
CA HIS A 438 -0.22 0.38 14.40
C HIS A 438 0.88 -0.42 15.11
N SER A 439 1.53 0.18 16.09
CA SER A 439 2.28 -0.57 17.09
C SER A 439 1.30 -1.29 18.01
N MET A 440 1.60 -2.54 18.36
CA MET A 440 0.73 -3.34 19.23
C MET A 440 1.54 -4.09 20.29
N ASP A 441 1.07 -4.03 21.53
CA ASP A 441 1.49 -4.89 22.62
C ASP A 441 0.42 -5.95 22.86
N MET A 442 0.82 -7.22 22.88
CA MET A 442 -0.12 -8.34 22.86
C MET A 442 0.30 -9.42 23.83
N GLU A 443 -0.68 -10.07 24.48
CA GLU A 443 -0.46 -11.25 25.29
C GLU A 443 -1.36 -12.37 24.80
N PHE A 444 -0.80 -13.54 24.49
CA PHE A 444 -1.51 -14.70 23.98
C PHE A 444 -1.27 -15.92 24.84
N THR A 445 -2.34 -16.64 25.19
CA THR A 445 -2.30 -17.95 25.84
C THR A 445 -2.98 -18.97 24.94
N MET A 446 -2.28 -20.07 24.66
CA MET A 446 -2.79 -21.20 23.86
C MET A 446 -2.69 -22.49 24.66
N GLY A 447 -3.75 -23.29 24.62
CA GLY A 447 -3.81 -24.64 25.18
C GLY A 447 -4.02 -25.70 24.10
N CYS A 448 -3.27 -26.81 24.16
CA CYS A 448 -3.40 -27.96 23.27
C CYS A 448 -3.51 -29.27 24.06
N ASP A 449 -4.11 -30.30 23.43
CA ASP A 449 -4.09 -31.68 23.95
C ASP A 449 -2.73 -32.38 23.69
N GLU A 450 -2.62 -33.64 24.05
CA GLU A 450 -1.41 -34.46 23.84
C GLU A 450 -1.05 -34.69 22.37
N ASN A 451 -2.01 -34.49 21.45
CA ASN A 451 -1.79 -34.64 20.00
C ASN A 451 -1.52 -33.32 19.29
N GLY A 452 -1.47 -32.21 20.04
CA GLY A 452 -1.29 -30.87 19.48
C GLY A 452 -2.55 -30.28 18.88
N ILE A 453 -3.74 -30.78 19.23
CA ILE A 453 -4.99 -30.17 18.80
C ILE A 453 -5.31 -29.00 19.73
N ILE A 454 -5.49 -27.82 19.14
CA ILE A 454 -5.80 -26.58 19.87
C ILE A 454 -7.12 -26.75 20.60
N GLN A 455 -7.12 -26.55 21.91
CA GLN A 455 -8.30 -26.63 22.78
C GLN A 455 -8.90 -25.25 23.02
N GLY A 456 -8.05 -24.23 23.14
CA GLY A 456 -8.48 -22.86 23.34
C GLY A 456 -7.36 -21.85 23.24
N VAL A 457 -7.75 -20.61 22.91
CA VAL A 457 -6.84 -19.45 22.87
C VAL A 457 -7.50 -18.29 23.60
N LYS A 458 -6.73 -17.62 24.45
CA LYS A 458 -7.10 -16.35 25.11
C LYS A 458 -6.04 -15.32 24.80
N ALA A 459 -6.47 -14.08 24.45
CA ALA A 459 -5.55 -13.04 24.06
C ALA A 459 -6.01 -11.65 24.46
N SER A 460 -5.06 -10.74 24.58
CA SER A 460 -5.30 -9.30 24.68
C SER A 460 -4.42 -8.54 23.70
N VAL A 461 -4.95 -7.43 23.17
CA VAL A 461 -4.25 -6.55 22.22
C VAL A 461 -4.40 -5.12 22.68
N VAL A 462 -3.30 -4.41 22.81
CA VAL A 462 -3.26 -2.97 23.06
C VAL A 462 -2.58 -2.28 21.89
N SER A 463 -3.31 -1.39 21.22
CA SER A 463 -2.88 -0.74 19.97
C SER A 463 -2.74 0.77 20.16
N ASP A 464 -1.66 1.34 19.67
CA ASP A 464 -1.47 2.79 19.57
C ASP A 464 -2.02 3.27 18.21
N THR A 465 -3.10 4.07 18.24
CA THR A 465 -3.71 4.62 17.02
C THR A 465 -3.21 6.03 16.67
N GLY A 466 -2.37 6.61 17.53
CA GLY A 466 -1.87 7.96 17.30
C GLY A 466 -2.94 9.03 17.48
N ALA A 467 -2.76 10.14 16.77
CA ALA A 467 -3.52 11.37 16.98
C ALA A 467 -4.99 11.32 16.51
N PHE A 468 -5.33 10.45 15.56
CA PHE A 468 -6.67 10.40 14.94
C PHE A 468 -7.20 8.98 14.85
N ALA A 469 -8.52 8.85 14.76
CA ALA A 469 -9.18 7.56 14.62
C ALA A 469 -8.78 6.85 13.32
N SER A 470 -8.72 7.57 12.20
CA SER A 470 -8.44 6.97 10.88
C SER A 470 -9.22 5.65 10.70
N LEU A 471 -8.52 4.54 10.52
CA LEU A 471 -9.06 3.18 10.49
C LEU A 471 -8.63 2.34 11.72
N GLY A 472 -8.26 2.98 12.83
CA GLY A 472 -7.79 2.30 14.04
C GLY A 472 -8.77 1.28 14.61
N GLY A 473 -10.06 1.62 14.71
CA GLY A 473 -11.12 0.71 15.13
C GLY A 473 -11.25 -0.53 14.23
N PRO A 474 -11.42 -0.38 12.90
CA PRO A 474 -11.44 -1.51 11.96
C PRO A 474 -10.14 -2.34 11.94
N VAL A 475 -8.97 -1.74 12.07
CA VAL A 475 -7.69 -2.47 12.16
C VAL A 475 -7.67 -3.34 13.42
N LEU A 476 -8.05 -2.79 14.58
CA LEU A 476 -8.17 -3.55 15.82
C LEU A 476 -9.19 -4.71 15.69
N GLU A 477 -10.32 -4.45 15.06
CA GLU A 477 -11.35 -5.47 14.82
C GLU A 477 -10.83 -6.62 13.96
N ARG A 478 -10.07 -6.34 12.87
CA ARG A 478 -9.46 -7.40 12.04
C ARG A 478 -8.34 -8.12 12.79
N ALA A 479 -7.54 -7.40 13.59
CA ALA A 479 -6.55 -8.01 14.48
C ALA A 479 -7.21 -9.03 15.39
N CYS A 480 -8.31 -8.67 16.08
CA CYS A 480 -9.02 -9.54 16.99
C CYS A 480 -9.73 -10.71 16.28
N THR A 481 -10.42 -10.44 15.17
CA THR A 481 -11.21 -11.48 14.45
C THR A 481 -10.34 -12.57 13.83
N HIS A 482 -9.13 -12.20 13.36
CA HIS A 482 -8.22 -13.13 12.69
C HIS A 482 -7.13 -13.70 13.61
N ALA A 483 -7.05 -13.23 14.86
CA ALA A 483 -6.06 -13.69 15.83
C ALA A 483 -6.11 -15.19 16.10
N ALA A 484 -7.28 -15.79 15.91
CA ALA A 484 -7.46 -17.23 16.04
C ALA A 484 -6.67 -18.07 15.03
N GLY A 485 -6.19 -17.45 13.95
CA GLY A 485 -5.56 -18.13 12.83
C GLY A 485 -6.54 -18.96 11.98
N PRO A 486 -6.07 -19.61 10.91
CA PRO A 486 -6.88 -20.42 10.00
C PRO A 486 -7.09 -21.85 10.54
N TYR A 487 -7.48 -22.00 11.81
CA TYR A 487 -7.55 -23.28 12.50
C TYR A 487 -8.94 -23.58 13.02
N ALA A 488 -9.29 -24.86 13.06
CA ALA A 488 -10.59 -25.36 13.50
C ALA A 488 -10.57 -25.72 14.99
N TYR A 489 -10.98 -24.79 15.84
CA TYR A 489 -11.23 -25.01 17.27
C TYR A 489 -12.35 -24.09 17.76
N GLU A 490 -12.93 -24.40 18.91
CA GLU A 490 -14.14 -23.73 19.37
C GLU A 490 -13.86 -22.58 20.35
N ASN A 491 -12.95 -22.82 21.30
CA ASN A 491 -12.85 -21.96 22.48
C ASN A 491 -11.84 -20.83 22.25
N PHE A 492 -12.36 -19.64 21.98
CA PHE A 492 -11.57 -18.46 21.67
C PHE A 492 -12.09 -17.23 22.40
N GLU A 493 -11.21 -16.45 23.00
CA GLU A 493 -11.51 -15.17 23.63
C GLU A 493 -10.39 -14.19 23.38
N ILE A 494 -10.71 -13.00 22.86
CA ILE A 494 -9.77 -11.91 22.69
C ILE A 494 -10.43 -10.57 23.01
N GLU A 495 -9.70 -9.73 23.74
CA GLU A 495 -10.04 -8.34 24.01
C GLU A 495 -8.99 -7.43 23.39
N GLY A 496 -9.42 -6.32 22.80
CA GLY A 496 -8.55 -5.36 22.17
C GLY A 496 -8.93 -3.93 22.48
N TRP A 497 -7.91 -3.09 22.68
CA TRP A 497 -8.05 -1.64 22.89
C TRP A 497 -7.17 -0.89 21.92
N ALA A 498 -7.71 0.17 21.31
CA ALA A 498 -6.95 1.18 20.58
C ALA A 498 -6.99 2.50 21.37
N TYR A 499 -5.84 3.09 21.59
CA TYR A 499 -5.71 4.34 22.33
C TYR A 499 -5.26 5.48 21.44
N TYR A 500 -5.87 6.65 21.61
CA TYR A 500 -5.31 7.90 21.10
C TYR A 500 -4.03 8.25 21.85
N THR A 501 -3.05 8.76 21.10
CA THR A 501 -1.81 9.35 21.60
C THR A 501 -1.47 10.59 20.78
N ASN A 502 -0.46 11.36 21.17
CA ASN A 502 0.01 12.49 20.37
C ASN A 502 1.10 12.10 19.35
N ASN A 503 1.26 10.80 19.12
CA ASN A 503 2.10 10.28 18.04
C ASN A 503 1.47 10.54 16.66
N PRO A 504 2.22 10.45 15.55
CA PRO A 504 1.63 10.44 14.21
C PRO A 504 0.49 9.43 14.12
N PRO A 505 -0.56 9.70 13.31
CA PRO A 505 -1.71 8.81 13.23
C PRO A 505 -1.33 7.42 12.71
N ALA A 506 -2.07 6.40 13.13
CA ALA A 506 -2.03 5.07 12.59
C ALA A 506 -3.35 4.76 11.87
N GLY A 507 -3.29 3.94 10.81
CA GLY A 507 -4.45 3.60 10.00
C GLY A 507 -4.24 2.32 9.21
N ALA A 508 -4.83 2.27 8.02
CA ALA A 508 -4.67 1.12 7.14
C ALA A 508 -3.21 0.93 6.72
N PHE A 509 -2.73 -0.28 6.86
CA PHE A 509 -1.47 -0.74 6.26
C PHE A 509 -1.65 -2.21 5.86
N ARG A 510 -1.15 -2.61 4.68
CA ARG A 510 -1.22 -3.95 4.08
C ARG A 510 -1.17 -5.06 5.14
N GLY A 511 -2.22 -5.88 5.24
CA GLY A 511 -2.43 -6.86 6.30
C GLY A 511 -3.38 -6.42 7.41
N PHE A 512 -3.58 -5.12 7.63
CA PHE A 512 -4.68 -4.49 8.38
C PHE A 512 -4.91 -5.11 9.76
N GLY A 513 -3.87 -5.13 10.62
CA GLY A 513 -3.92 -5.70 11.99
C GLY A 513 -3.65 -7.20 12.06
N VAL A 514 -3.93 -7.94 11.01
CA VAL A 514 -3.74 -9.40 10.98
C VAL A 514 -2.26 -9.78 10.97
N THR A 515 -1.40 -8.95 10.36
CA THR A 515 0.05 -9.19 10.36
C THR A 515 0.62 -9.26 11.77
N GLN A 516 0.14 -8.40 12.68
CA GLN A 516 0.58 -8.34 14.07
C GLN A 516 0.13 -9.58 14.85
N THR A 517 -1.17 -9.91 14.82
CA THR A 517 -1.70 -11.05 15.58
C THR A 517 -1.28 -12.40 14.99
N CYS A 518 -1.07 -12.50 13.68
CA CYS A 518 -0.52 -13.70 13.05
C CYS A 518 0.89 -14.02 13.59
N PHE A 519 1.72 -13.01 13.83
CA PHE A 519 3.04 -13.22 14.44
C PHE A 519 2.92 -13.91 15.81
N CYS A 520 1.95 -13.51 16.63
CA CYS A 520 1.71 -14.12 17.93
C CYS A 520 1.25 -15.57 17.83
N THR A 521 0.16 -15.81 17.10
CA THR A 521 -0.48 -17.13 17.00
C THR A 521 0.44 -18.17 16.36
N GLU A 522 1.11 -17.80 15.28
CA GLU A 522 2.01 -18.70 14.57
C GLU A 522 3.29 -19.01 15.37
N THR A 523 3.81 -18.01 16.11
CA THR A 523 4.96 -18.23 17.00
C THR A 523 4.61 -19.16 18.16
N LEU A 524 3.45 -19.00 18.80
CA LEU A 524 2.97 -19.92 19.82
C LEU A 524 2.78 -21.33 19.27
N LEU A 525 2.22 -21.44 18.08
CA LEU A 525 1.98 -22.76 17.46
C LEU A 525 3.27 -23.51 17.14
N ASN A 526 4.33 -22.78 16.75
CA ASN A 526 5.67 -23.35 16.57
C ASN A 526 6.25 -23.86 17.89
N GLN A 527 6.10 -23.09 18.96
CA GLN A 527 6.55 -23.52 20.30
C GLN A 527 5.73 -24.72 20.80
N MET A 528 4.43 -24.73 20.51
CA MET A 528 3.53 -25.83 20.88
C MET A 528 3.92 -27.13 20.16
N ALA A 529 4.32 -27.05 18.87
CA ALA A 529 4.81 -28.21 18.11
C ALA A 529 6.03 -28.86 18.78
N ASP A 530 6.95 -28.05 19.30
CA ASP A 530 8.11 -28.55 20.04
C ASP A 530 7.71 -29.26 21.34
N LEU A 531 6.75 -28.70 22.10
CA LEU A 531 6.26 -29.34 23.33
C LEU A 531 5.55 -30.68 23.07
N VAL A 532 4.80 -30.76 22.00
CA VAL A 532 4.08 -31.98 21.58
C VAL A 532 5.04 -33.00 20.98
N GLY A 533 6.17 -32.55 20.43
CA GLY A 533 7.17 -33.39 19.76
C GLY A 533 6.81 -33.73 18.31
N ILE A 534 6.10 -32.86 17.63
CA ILE A 534 5.75 -32.99 16.20
C ILE A 534 6.32 -31.82 15.40
N SER A 535 6.35 -31.94 14.07
CA SER A 535 6.84 -30.85 13.25
C SER A 535 5.90 -29.64 13.25
N PRO A 536 6.43 -28.40 13.03
CA PRO A 536 5.62 -27.22 12.81
C PRO A 536 4.64 -27.35 11.64
N TRP A 537 4.98 -28.11 10.59
CA TRP A 537 4.05 -28.42 9.49
C TRP A 537 2.91 -29.32 9.97
N GLU A 538 3.23 -30.39 10.73
CA GLU A 538 2.25 -31.38 11.19
C GLU A 538 1.20 -30.77 12.14
N ILE A 539 1.61 -29.90 13.08
CA ILE A 539 0.66 -29.27 14.00
C ILE A 539 -0.33 -28.39 13.25
N ARG A 540 0.11 -27.69 12.19
CA ARG A 540 -0.76 -26.89 11.32
C ARG A 540 -1.71 -27.76 10.52
N TYR A 541 -1.21 -28.85 9.94
CA TYR A 541 -2.03 -29.74 9.14
C TYR A 541 -3.14 -30.41 9.95
N ARG A 542 -2.86 -30.80 11.21
CA ARG A 542 -3.84 -31.37 12.15
C ARG A 542 -4.95 -30.38 12.50
N ASN A 543 -4.60 -29.13 12.72
CA ASN A 543 -5.54 -28.08 13.13
C ASN A 543 -6.15 -27.29 11.97
N ALA A 544 -5.67 -27.47 10.74
CA ALA A 544 -6.08 -26.69 9.58
C ALA A 544 -7.60 -26.68 9.37
N ILE A 545 -8.14 -25.50 9.13
CA ILE A 545 -9.54 -25.36 8.69
C ILE A 545 -9.74 -26.06 7.33
N ARG A 546 -10.85 -26.71 7.16
CA ARG A 546 -11.25 -27.43 5.94
C ARG A 546 -12.66 -27.04 5.54
N PRO A 547 -13.07 -27.25 4.27
CA PRO A 547 -14.45 -27.02 3.83
C PRO A 547 -15.47 -27.66 4.78
N GLY A 548 -16.50 -26.88 5.14
CA GLY A 548 -17.51 -27.27 6.13
C GLY A 548 -17.09 -27.15 7.60
N GLY A 549 -15.82 -26.82 7.86
CA GLY A 549 -15.32 -26.53 9.20
C GLY A 549 -15.81 -25.19 9.73
N VAL A 550 -15.73 -25.02 11.06
CA VAL A 550 -16.17 -23.80 11.74
C VAL A 550 -14.94 -23.06 12.27
N LEU A 551 -14.78 -21.83 11.85
CA LEU A 551 -13.76 -20.93 12.37
C LEU A 551 -14.06 -20.54 13.83
N PRO A 552 -13.06 -20.18 14.63
CA PRO A 552 -13.26 -19.75 16.02
C PRO A 552 -14.24 -18.58 16.19
N ASN A 553 -14.41 -17.73 15.16
CA ASN A 553 -15.43 -16.67 15.13
C ASN A 553 -16.87 -17.19 14.84
N GLY A 554 -17.06 -18.50 14.60
CA GLY A 554 -18.34 -19.13 14.36
C GLY A 554 -18.75 -19.30 12.90
N GLN A 555 -18.02 -18.70 11.94
CA GLN A 555 -18.33 -18.86 10.51
C GLN A 555 -18.03 -20.27 10.02
N ILE A 556 -19.00 -20.89 9.33
CA ILE A 556 -18.79 -22.14 8.60
C ILE A 556 -18.19 -21.79 7.23
N VAL A 557 -16.99 -22.31 6.96
CA VAL A 557 -16.30 -22.03 5.70
C VAL A 557 -16.76 -22.97 4.58
N ASP A 558 -16.76 -22.46 3.36
CA ASP A 558 -17.24 -23.15 2.16
C ASP A 558 -16.13 -23.94 1.43
N GLU A 559 -16.49 -24.49 0.25
CA GLU A 559 -15.59 -25.30 -0.58
C GLU A 559 -14.37 -24.52 -1.12
N SER A 560 -14.38 -23.17 -1.08
CA SER A 560 -13.23 -22.33 -1.50
C SER A 560 -12.10 -22.29 -0.48
N THR A 561 -12.16 -23.05 0.60
CA THR A 561 -11.19 -23.05 1.69
C THR A 561 -9.95 -23.85 1.33
N GLY A 562 -8.87 -23.19 0.97
CA GLY A 562 -7.66 -23.77 0.38
C GLY A 562 -6.42 -23.83 1.29
N LEU A 563 -6.56 -23.77 2.62
CA LEU A 563 -5.40 -23.82 3.52
C LEU A 563 -4.60 -25.12 3.40
N VAL A 564 -5.30 -26.27 3.35
CA VAL A 564 -4.66 -27.58 3.23
C VAL A 564 -3.84 -27.66 1.96
N GLU A 565 -4.38 -27.19 0.85
CA GLU A 565 -3.70 -27.15 -0.44
C GLU A 565 -2.43 -26.27 -0.41
N THR A 566 -2.44 -25.16 0.34
CA THR A 566 -1.21 -24.34 0.50
C THR A 566 -0.16 -25.05 1.34
N LEU A 567 -0.56 -25.78 2.40
CA LEU A 567 0.33 -26.61 3.22
C LEU A 567 0.95 -27.74 2.41
N GLU A 568 0.14 -28.44 1.60
CA GLU A 568 0.60 -29.53 0.74
C GLU A 568 1.52 -29.04 -0.36
N ALA A 569 1.27 -27.85 -0.93
CA ALA A 569 2.08 -27.26 -1.98
C ALA A 569 3.52 -27.00 -1.55
N ILE A 570 3.75 -26.59 -0.29
CA ILE A 570 5.12 -26.35 0.21
C ILE A 570 5.78 -27.60 0.82
N LYS A 571 5.00 -28.65 1.10
CA LYS A 571 5.51 -29.82 1.83
C LYS A 571 6.75 -30.47 1.22
N PRO A 572 6.85 -30.67 -0.10
CA PRO A 572 8.06 -31.23 -0.69
C PRO A 572 9.32 -30.42 -0.40
N ALA A 573 9.22 -29.08 -0.50
CA ALA A 573 10.35 -28.19 -0.22
C ALA A 573 10.67 -28.14 1.29
N TYR A 574 9.64 -28.18 2.14
CA TYR A 574 9.79 -28.24 3.60
C TYR A 574 10.50 -29.53 4.04
N ASP A 575 10.02 -30.70 3.59
CA ASP A 575 10.61 -31.99 3.91
C ASP A 575 12.07 -32.11 3.44
N ALA A 576 12.34 -31.59 2.24
CA ALA A 576 13.71 -31.56 1.69
C ALA A 576 14.66 -30.71 2.55
N ALA A 577 14.22 -29.53 3.00
CA ALA A 577 15.01 -28.65 3.87
C ALA A 577 15.24 -29.27 5.25
N VAL A 578 14.21 -29.88 5.85
CA VAL A 578 14.33 -30.60 7.14
C VAL A 578 15.27 -31.79 7.02
N ALA A 579 15.15 -32.60 5.97
CA ALA A 579 16.01 -33.74 5.72
C ALA A 579 17.47 -33.34 5.49
N ALA A 580 17.68 -32.17 4.86
CA ALA A 580 18.99 -31.58 4.72
C ALA A 580 19.55 -31.07 6.05
N GLY A 581 18.73 -30.91 7.10
CA GLY A 581 19.05 -30.28 8.38
C GLY A 581 19.14 -28.77 8.32
N ASP A 582 18.53 -28.13 7.32
CA ASP A 582 18.50 -26.67 7.20
C ASP A 582 17.61 -26.03 8.28
N PRO A 583 17.97 -24.84 8.78
CA PRO A 583 17.06 -24.07 9.62
C PRO A 583 15.86 -23.60 8.79
N VAL A 584 14.70 -24.23 8.98
CA VAL A 584 13.47 -23.92 8.26
C VAL A 584 12.36 -23.53 9.21
N GLY A 585 11.71 -22.40 8.94
CA GLY A 585 10.53 -21.92 9.64
C GLY A 585 9.32 -21.85 8.72
N ILE A 586 8.14 -22.04 9.30
CA ILE A 586 6.85 -22.08 8.58
C ILE A 586 5.80 -21.30 9.33
N ALA A 587 4.87 -20.68 8.58
CA ALA A 587 3.67 -20.05 9.11
C ALA A 587 2.53 -20.09 8.12
N CYS A 588 1.30 -20.10 8.65
CA CYS A 588 0.07 -19.99 7.89
C CYS A 588 -0.64 -18.66 8.16
N ALA A 589 -1.52 -18.27 7.25
CA ALA A 589 -2.41 -17.14 7.45
C ALA A 589 -3.74 -17.33 6.74
N MET A 590 -4.76 -16.63 7.23
CA MET A 590 -5.97 -16.32 6.48
C MET A 590 -6.17 -14.82 6.47
N LYS A 591 -6.78 -14.30 5.41
CA LYS A 591 -7.14 -12.89 5.30
C LYS A 591 -8.42 -12.75 4.51
N ASN A 592 -9.32 -11.93 5.01
CA ASN A 592 -10.54 -11.59 4.29
C ASN A 592 -10.26 -10.92 2.95
N ALA A 593 -11.09 -11.20 1.96
CA ALA A 593 -11.31 -10.40 0.78
C ALA A 593 -12.70 -9.75 0.90
N GLY A 594 -12.74 -8.42 0.76
CA GLY A 594 -13.92 -7.61 1.09
C GLY A 594 -13.87 -7.03 2.50
N VAL A 595 -14.74 -6.04 2.77
CA VAL A 595 -14.76 -5.31 4.05
C VAL A 595 -15.29 -6.19 5.19
N GLY A 596 -16.43 -6.84 5.01
CA GLY A 596 -17.00 -7.78 5.98
C GLY A 596 -17.62 -7.16 7.23
N VAL A 597 -17.86 -7.99 8.22
CA VAL A 597 -18.37 -7.70 9.58
C VAL A 597 -19.60 -6.80 9.63
N GLY A 598 -20.54 -7.02 8.70
CA GLY A 598 -21.81 -6.29 8.62
C GLY A 598 -21.73 -4.94 7.92
N ILE A 599 -20.56 -4.51 7.48
CA ILE A 599 -20.41 -3.26 6.72
C ILE A 599 -20.86 -3.50 5.28
N PRO A 600 -21.76 -2.68 4.71
CA PRO A 600 -22.14 -2.78 3.30
C PRO A 600 -20.93 -2.60 2.38
N ASP A 601 -20.63 -3.61 1.57
CA ASP A 601 -19.48 -3.65 0.69
C ASP A 601 -19.94 -3.69 -0.78
N TRP A 602 -20.04 -2.50 -1.40
CA TRP A 602 -20.55 -2.32 -2.74
C TRP A 602 -19.45 -2.33 -3.79
N GLY A 603 -19.62 -3.13 -4.84
CA GLY A 603 -18.93 -2.98 -6.11
C GLY A 603 -19.87 -2.44 -7.16
N ARG A 604 -19.39 -1.51 -7.99
CA ARG A 604 -20.16 -0.90 -9.08
C ARG A 604 -19.29 -0.64 -10.30
N CYS A 605 -19.84 -0.91 -11.47
CA CYS A 605 -19.17 -0.70 -12.74
C CYS A 605 -20.17 -0.30 -13.82
N LYS A 606 -19.78 0.61 -14.69
CA LYS A 606 -20.44 0.94 -15.92
C LYS A 606 -19.58 0.54 -17.10
N LEU A 607 -20.16 -0.15 -18.07
CA LEU A 607 -19.60 -0.31 -19.39
C LEU A 607 -20.37 0.59 -20.33
N ILE A 608 -19.70 1.55 -20.94
CA ILE A 608 -20.31 2.46 -21.90
C ILE A 608 -19.68 2.17 -23.27
N VAL A 609 -20.50 1.91 -24.26
CA VAL A 609 -20.01 1.86 -25.65
C VAL A 609 -19.98 3.30 -26.14
N GLU A 610 -18.78 3.86 -26.22
CA GLU A 610 -18.60 5.25 -26.64
C GLU A 610 -18.73 5.43 -28.16
N ASP A 611 -18.72 6.69 -28.64
CA ASP A 611 -18.85 7.03 -30.04
C ASP A 611 -17.73 6.46 -30.93
N ASP A 612 -16.59 6.12 -30.33
CA ASP A 612 -15.48 5.43 -31.00
C ASP A 612 -15.76 3.93 -31.31
N GLY A 613 -16.94 3.44 -30.86
CA GLY A 613 -17.36 2.05 -31.00
C GLY A 613 -16.63 1.08 -30.06
N LYS A 614 -15.98 1.57 -28.99
CA LYS A 614 -15.30 0.75 -27.98
C LYS A 614 -16.04 0.74 -26.67
N ILE A 615 -15.78 -0.27 -25.89
CA ILE A 615 -16.31 -0.46 -24.53
C ILE A 615 -15.38 0.26 -23.55
N HIS A 616 -15.84 1.33 -22.93
CA HIS A 616 -15.15 2.03 -21.87
C HIS A 616 -15.60 1.52 -20.51
N ILE A 617 -14.66 1.13 -19.64
CA ILE A 617 -14.91 0.63 -18.30
C ILE A 617 -14.80 1.79 -17.32
N TYR A 618 -15.89 2.16 -16.66
CA TYR A 618 -15.94 3.19 -15.62
C TYR A 618 -16.26 2.57 -14.27
N THR A 619 -15.38 2.77 -13.29
CA THR A 619 -15.59 2.38 -11.89
C THR A 619 -14.90 3.36 -10.95
N GLY A 620 -15.49 3.59 -9.78
CA GLY A 620 -14.89 4.38 -8.71
C GLY A 620 -13.71 3.71 -8.00
N ALA A 621 -13.45 2.44 -8.31
CA ALA A 621 -12.32 1.70 -7.74
C ALA A 621 -10.98 2.26 -8.24
N SER A 622 -10.07 2.58 -7.32
CA SER A 622 -8.76 3.14 -7.63
C SER A 622 -7.74 2.05 -7.95
N CYS A 623 -6.98 2.23 -9.04
CA CYS A 623 -5.81 1.42 -9.33
C CYS A 623 -4.57 2.06 -8.69
N ILE A 624 -4.11 1.51 -7.56
CA ILE A 624 -2.95 2.02 -6.80
C ILE A 624 -1.61 1.38 -7.21
N GLY A 625 -1.61 0.66 -8.32
CA GLY A 625 -0.46 -0.05 -8.86
C GLY A 625 -0.62 -1.57 -8.96
N GLN A 626 -1.60 -2.15 -8.28
CA GLN A 626 -1.85 -3.59 -8.21
C GLN A 626 -2.35 -4.20 -9.55
N GLY A 627 -2.82 -3.39 -10.50
CA GLY A 627 -3.21 -3.90 -11.83
C GLY A 627 -4.71 -4.08 -12.03
N LEU A 628 -5.55 -3.35 -11.29
CA LEU A 628 -7.02 -3.45 -11.40
C LEU A 628 -7.50 -3.30 -12.86
N GLY A 629 -7.00 -2.31 -13.60
CA GLY A 629 -7.42 -2.10 -14.98
C GLY A 629 -7.19 -3.31 -15.88
N THR A 630 -6.05 -3.99 -15.75
CA THR A 630 -5.75 -5.21 -16.49
C THR A 630 -6.73 -6.33 -16.15
N VAL A 631 -7.00 -6.52 -14.86
CA VAL A 631 -7.97 -7.53 -14.36
C VAL A 631 -9.37 -7.28 -14.93
N LEU A 632 -9.84 -6.03 -14.90
CA LEU A 632 -11.16 -5.69 -15.43
C LEU A 632 -11.25 -5.86 -16.95
N VAL A 633 -10.20 -5.51 -17.69
CA VAL A 633 -10.14 -5.75 -19.15
C VAL A 633 -10.19 -7.24 -19.46
N GLN A 634 -9.41 -8.08 -18.75
CA GLN A 634 -9.48 -9.55 -18.92
C GLN A 634 -10.89 -10.07 -18.61
N THR A 635 -11.54 -9.54 -17.57
CA THR A 635 -12.93 -9.90 -17.23
C THR A 635 -13.90 -9.55 -18.38
N VAL A 636 -13.80 -8.34 -18.94
CA VAL A 636 -14.67 -7.92 -20.05
C VAL A 636 -14.44 -8.79 -21.29
N VAL A 637 -13.19 -9.00 -21.70
CA VAL A 637 -12.84 -9.84 -22.84
C VAL A 637 -13.36 -11.27 -22.66
N THR A 638 -13.14 -11.86 -21.47
CA THR A 638 -13.60 -13.23 -21.17
C THR A 638 -15.11 -13.36 -21.18
N CYS A 639 -15.82 -12.42 -20.55
CA CYS A 639 -17.27 -12.52 -20.41
C CYS A 639 -18.03 -12.19 -21.70
N THR A 640 -17.53 -11.26 -22.50
CA THR A 640 -18.23 -10.78 -23.71
C THR A 640 -17.75 -11.41 -25.01
N GLY A 641 -16.50 -11.91 -25.06
CA GLY A 641 -15.87 -12.44 -26.26
C GLY A 641 -15.38 -11.36 -27.23
N VAL A 642 -15.38 -10.08 -26.85
CA VAL A 642 -14.83 -8.98 -27.66
C VAL A 642 -13.31 -9.03 -27.68
N LYS A 643 -12.71 -8.35 -28.66
CA LYS A 643 -11.26 -8.26 -28.75
C LYS A 643 -10.70 -7.26 -27.73
N ARG A 644 -9.43 -7.42 -27.37
CA ARG A 644 -8.73 -6.52 -26.46
C ARG A 644 -8.75 -5.06 -26.92
N GLU A 645 -8.55 -4.83 -28.22
CA GLU A 645 -8.52 -3.49 -28.81
C GLU A 645 -9.85 -2.73 -28.75
N ASP A 646 -10.95 -3.46 -28.52
CA ASP A 646 -12.29 -2.88 -28.38
C ASP A 646 -12.62 -2.48 -26.94
N VAL A 647 -11.68 -2.62 -25.99
CA VAL A 647 -11.89 -2.32 -24.57
C VAL A 647 -10.91 -1.27 -24.09
N VAL A 648 -11.44 -0.22 -23.45
CA VAL A 648 -10.67 0.87 -22.82
C VAL A 648 -10.95 0.87 -21.33
N TYR A 649 -9.90 0.93 -20.51
CA TYR A 649 -10.02 1.14 -19.06
C TYR A 649 -9.84 2.62 -18.75
N GLU A 650 -10.86 3.21 -18.15
CA GLU A 650 -10.83 4.60 -17.71
C GLU A 650 -10.34 4.71 -16.24
N ARG A 651 -9.54 5.72 -15.95
CA ARG A 651 -9.15 6.00 -14.56
C ARG A 651 -10.36 6.49 -13.78
N SER A 652 -10.42 6.14 -12.49
CA SER A 652 -11.52 6.53 -11.61
C SER A 652 -11.74 8.05 -11.61
N ASN A 653 -12.97 8.47 -11.85
CA ASN A 653 -13.42 9.84 -11.74
C ASN A 653 -14.83 9.88 -11.13
N THR A 654 -15.20 11.00 -10.49
CA THR A 654 -16.45 11.07 -9.74
C THR A 654 -17.67 11.59 -10.53
N TRP A 655 -17.48 12.02 -11.79
CA TRP A 655 -18.56 12.57 -12.61
C TRP A 655 -19.17 11.59 -13.61
N ILE A 656 -18.50 10.45 -13.89
CA ILE A 656 -19.03 9.37 -14.74
C ILE A 656 -19.03 8.04 -13.98
N ALA A 657 -17.93 7.70 -13.32
CA ALA A 657 -17.77 6.40 -12.66
C ALA A 657 -18.66 6.29 -11.41
N PRO A 658 -19.38 5.17 -11.22
CA PRO A 658 -20.14 4.96 -10.01
C PRO A 658 -19.21 4.67 -8.83
N ASP A 659 -19.56 5.11 -7.63
CA ASP A 659 -18.84 4.81 -6.41
C ASP A 659 -18.75 3.29 -6.19
N SER A 660 -17.56 2.74 -6.18
CA SER A 660 -17.27 1.30 -5.97
C SER A 660 -16.47 1.07 -4.67
N GLY A 661 -16.50 2.03 -3.76
CA GLY A 661 -15.80 1.98 -2.48
C GLY A 661 -14.28 2.08 -2.61
N ASP A 662 -13.64 2.14 -1.46
CA ASP A 662 -12.19 2.32 -1.37
C ASP A 662 -11.41 1.10 -1.84
N THR A 663 -10.21 1.31 -2.38
CA THR A 663 -9.26 0.23 -2.67
C THR A 663 -8.53 -0.15 -1.38
N SER A 664 -9.17 -1.00 -0.60
CA SER A 664 -8.77 -1.50 0.71
C SER A 664 -9.22 -2.95 0.89
N GLY A 665 -8.82 -3.64 1.94
CA GLY A 665 -9.36 -4.96 2.34
C GLY A 665 -9.29 -6.03 1.25
N SER A 666 -8.39 -5.95 0.29
CA SER A 666 -8.25 -6.92 -0.83
C SER A 666 -9.55 -7.13 -1.64
N ARG A 667 -10.42 -6.08 -1.71
CA ARG A 667 -11.80 -6.21 -2.17
C ARG A 667 -12.02 -6.04 -3.67
N GLN A 668 -11.14 -5.34 -4.39
CA GLN A 668 -11.49 -4.88 -5.75
C GLN A 668 -11.68 -6.02 -6.77
N THR A 669 -10.82 -7.03 -6.77
CA THR A 669 -10.99 -8.19 -7.67
C THR A 669 -12.29 -8.93 -7.38
N LEU A 670 -12.67 -9.07 -6.10
CA LEU A 670 -13.88 -9.75 -5.68
C LEU A 670 -15.15 -8.91 -5.96
N VAL A 671 -15.22 -7.70 -5.38
CA VAL A 671 -16.46 -6.91 -5.32
C VAL A 671 -16.67 -6.13 -6.62
N THR A 672 -15.66 -5.37 -7.06
CA THR A 672 -15.72 -4.63 -8.33
C THR A 672 -15.64 -5.57 -9.53
N GLY A 673 -14.85 -6.66 -9.43
CA GLY A 673 -14.79 -7.68 -10.48
C GLY A 673 -16.15 -8.37 -10.70
N GLU A 674 -16.89 -8.69 -9.65
CA GLU A 674 -18.25 -9.23 -9.77
C GLU A 674 -19.22 -8.21 -10.37
N ALA A 675 -19.14 -6.95 -9.95
CA ALA A 675 -19.96 -5.89 -10.55
C ALA A 675 -19.68 -5.73 -12.06
N THR A 676 -18.41 -5.81 -12.46
CA THR A 676 -17.99 -5.75 -13.86
C THR A 676 -18.54 -6.96 -14.64
N ARG A 677 -18.45 -8.16 -14.08
CA ARG A 677 -19.00 -9.38 -14.66
C ARG A 677 -20.51 -9.25 -14.93
N ARG A 678 -21.27 -8.70 -13.98
CA ARG A 678 -22.71 -8.45 -14.12
C ARG A 678 -23.05 -7.39 -15.17
N ALA A 679 -22.21 -6.38 -15.33
CA ALA A 679 -22.34 -5.42 -16.43
C ALA A 679 -22.08 -6.10 -17.80
N CYS A 680 -21.06 -6.98 -17.86
CA CYS A 680 -20.74 -7.77 -19.04
C CYS A 680 -21.88 -8.71 -19.48
N GLU A 681 -22.61 -9.32 -18.54
CA GLU A 681 -23.75 -10.18 -18.87
C GLU A 681 -24.84 -9.41 -19.65
N LYS A 682 -25.11 -8.15 -19.25
CA LYS A 682 -26.06 -7.30 -19.93
C LYS A 682 -25.58 -6.90 -21.33
N LEU A 683 -24.31 -6.51 -21.47
CA LEU A 683 -23.72 -6.21 -22.78
C LEU A 683 -23.70 -7.43 -23.69
N LYS A 684 -23.31 -8.59 -23.14
CA LYS A 684 -23.26 -9.84 -23.89
C LYS A 684 -24.62 -10.23 -24.45
N ALA A 685 -25.71 -10.04 -23.71
CA ALA A 685 -27.06 -10.32 -24.20
C ALA A 685 -27.41 -9.50 -25.45
N GLU A 686 -26.97 -8.25 -25.52
CA GLU A 686 -27.15 -7.40 -26.70
C GLU A 686 -26.28 -7.87 -27.88
N LEU A 687 -25.03 -8.23 -27.63
CA LEU A 687 -24.13 -8.79 -28.67
C LEU A 687 -24.66 -10.13 -29.20
N ASP A 688 -25.13 -11.02 -28.31
CA ASP A 688 -25.70 -12.32 -28.68
C ASP A 688 -27.01 -12.18 -29.52
N SER A 689 -27.72 -11.04 -29.37
CA SER A 689 -28.88 -10.71 -30.21
C SER A 689 -28.52 -10.29 -31.64
N GLY A 690 -27.19 -10.20 -31.94
CA GLY A 690 -26.66 -9.86 -33.26
C GLY A 690 -26.34 -8.38 -33.44
N LYS A 691 -26.39 -7.55 -32.40
CA LYS A 691 -25.96 -6.15 -32.44
C LYS A 691 -24.44 -6.05 -32.47
N THR A 692 -23.93 -5.08 -33.20
CA THR A 692 -22.50 -4.72 -33.21
C THR A 692 -22.21 -3.61 -32.18
N LEU A 693 -20.95 -3.44 -31.78
CA LEU A 693 -20.56 -2.36 -30.88
C LEU A 693 -20.95 -0.98 -31.45
N GLN A 694 -20.82 -0.78 -32.78
CA GLN A 694 -21.23 0.48 -33.43
C GLN A 694 -22.75 0.75 -33.29
N GLN A 695 -23.57 -0.31 -33.30
CA GLN A 695 -25.02 -0.18 -33.08
C GLN A 695 -25.39 0.06 -31.62
N LEU A 696 -24.46 -0.25 -30.70
CA LEU A 696 -24.62 -0.03 -29.25
C LEU A 696 -23.99 1.29 -28.78
N ALA A 697 -23.43 2.10 -29.70
CA ALA A 697 -22.83 3.39 -29.34
C ALA A 697 -23.79 4.27 -28.53
N GLY A 698 -23.31 4.87 -27.45
CA GLY A 698 -24.07 5.65 -26.49
C GLY A 698 -24.84 4.83 -25.45
N GLN A 699 -24.80 3.51 -25.48
CA GLN A 699 -25.48 2.66 -24.50
C GLN A 699 -24.61 2.39 -23.28
N GLU A 700 -25.26 2.41 -22.10
CA GLU A 700 -24.67 2.11 -20.80
C GLU A 700 -25.15 0.76 -20.27
N PHE A 701 -24.24 -0.04 -19.76
CA PHE A 701 -24.50 -1.33 -19.10
C PHE A 701 -23.96 -1.23 -17.68
N TYR A 702 -24.86 -1.14 -16.70
CA TYR A 702 -24.53 -0.99 -15.29
C TYR A 702 -24.57 -2.33 -14.56
N GLY A 703 -23.55 -2.61 -13.80
CA GLY A 703 -23.45 -3.75 -12.88
C GLY A 703 -23.15 -3.31 -11.46
N GLU A 704 -23.78 -3.98 -10.50
CA GLU A 704 -23.45 -3.81 -9.08
C GLU A 704 -23.50 -5.13 -8.32
N TYR A 705 -22.74 -5.19 -7.24
CA TYR A 705 -22.71 -6.30 -6.31
C TYR A 705 -22.59 -5.79 -4.89
N LEU A 706 -23.42 -6.30 -3.99
CA LEU A 706 -23.31 -6.08 -2.55
C LEU A 706 -22.85 -7.39 -1.88
N ALA A 707 -21.64 -7.35 -1.33
CA ALA A 707 -21.15 -8.42 -0.45
C ALA A 707 -21.83 -8.29 0.93
N LYS A 708 -22.80 -9.15 1.18
CA LYS A 708 -23.55 -9.16 2.44
C LYS A 708 -22.83 -9.99 3.48
N THR A 709 -22.62 -9.41 4.66
CA THR A 709 -21.99 -10.07 5.79
C THR A 709 -22.74 -9.74 7.08
N ASP A 710 -22.47 -10.50 8.14
CA ASP A 710 -23.06 -10.31 9.44
C ASP A 710 -22.10 -9.55 10.37
N PRO A 711 -22.61 -8.70 11.29
CA PRO A 711 -21.79 -8.09 12.33
C PRO A 711 -21.11 -9.13 13.21
N LEU A 712 -20.02 -8.74 13.87
CA LEU A 712 -19.41 -9.59 14.88
C LEU A 712 -20.41 -9.89 16.01
N GLY A 713 -20.45 -11.16 16.41
CA GLY A 713 -21.36 -11.62 17.48
C GLY A 713 -22.82 -11.73 17.03
N ALA A 714 -23.13 -11.73 15.74
CA ALA A 714 -24.48 -11.94 15.25
C ALA A 714 -25.04 -13.28 15.74
N ASP A 715 -26.25 -13.24 16.32
CA ASP A 715 -26.98 -14.42 16.81
C ASP A 715 -27.72 -15.13 15.67
N VAL A 716 -26.93 -15.75 14.79
CA VAL A 716 -27.41 -16.52 13.64
C VAL A 716 -26.66 -17.85 13.55
N PRO A 717 -27.24 -18.92 12.97
CA PRO A 717 -26.63 -20.25 12.93
C PRO A 717 -25.27 -20.32 12.22
N ASN A 718 -25.03 -19.43 11.22
CA ASN A 718 -23.77 -19.30 10.51
C ASN A 718 -23.49 -17.80 10.33
N PRO A 719 -22.78 -17.17 11.26
CA PRO A 719 -22.42 -15.75 11.14
C PRO A 719 -21.34 -15.59 10.06
N VAL A 720 -21.74 -15.11 8.90
CA VAL A 720 -20.83 -14.84 7.77
C VAL A 720 -20.12 -13.51 8.01
N SER A 721 -18.97 -13.53 8.66
CA SER A 721 -18.18 -12.32 8.90
C SER A 721 -17.52 -11.79 7.62
N HIS A 722 -17.14 -12.68 6.70
CA HIS A 722 -16.58 -12.31 5.40
C HIS A 722 -17.05 -13.25 4.29
N VAL A 723 -17.28 -12.72 3.10
CA VAL A 723 -17.76 -13.51 1.94
C VAL A 723 -16.71 -14.44 1.37
N ALA A 724 -15.42 -14.09 1.54
CA ALA A 724 -14.31 -14.91 1.09
C ALA A 724 -13.09 -14.70 1.99
N TYR A 725 -12.27 -15.75 2.11
CA TYR A 725 -10.95 -15.72 2.72
C TYR A 725 -9.91 -16.23 1.72
N GLY A 726 -8.77 -15.53 1.63
CA GLY A 726 -7.55 -16.10 1.09
C GLY A 726 -6.79 -16.85 2.18
N TYR A 727 -6.06 -17.89 1.79
CA TYR A 727 -5.22 -18.69 2.67
C TYR A 727 -3.79 -18.70 2.14
N ALA A 728 -2.83 -18.79 3.03
CA ALA A 728 -1.43 -18.82 2.66
C ALA A 728 -0.62 -19.68 3.62
N THR A 729 0.40 -20.34 3.07
CA THR A 729 1.49 -20.94 3.83
C THR A 729 2.81 -20.45 3.27
N GLN A 730 3.67 -19.90 4.14
CA GLN A 730 5.00 -19.46 3.76
C GLN A 730 6.06 -20.17 4.60
N MET A 731 7.21 -20.40 4.01
CA MET A 731 8.36 -20.91 4.71
C MET A 731 9.62 -20.13 4.38
N CYS A 732 10.51 -20.07 5.36
CA CYS A 732 11.83 -19.43 5.28
C CYS A 732 12.92 -20.47 5.54
N ILE A 733 13.92 -20.51 4.68
CA ILE A 733 15.11 -21.35 4.85
C ILE A 733 16.31 -20.44 5.03
N LEU A 734 17.06 -20.62 6.11
CA LEU A 734 18.29 -19.87 6.35
C LEU A 734 19.51 -20.65 5.87
N ASP A 735 20.55 -19.93 5.51
CA ASP A 735 21.88 -20.47 5.36
C ASP A 735 22.45 -20.81 6.75
N ARG A 736 22.98 -22.01 6.90
CA ARG A 736 23.40 -22.55 8.21
C ARG A 736 24.60 -21.81 8.83
N GLU A 737 25.49 -21.31 7.98
CA GLU A 737 26.74 -20.69 8.45
C GLU A 737 26.51 -19.20 8.72
N THR A 738 25.79 -18.53 7.84
CA THR A 738 25.64 -17.07 7.89
C THR A 738 24.36 -16.59 8.57
N GLY A 739 23.35 -17.46 8.71
CA GLY A 739 22.01 -17.08 9.18
C GLY A 739 21.26 -16.15 8.23
N LYS A 740 21.75 -15.94 7.00
CA LYS A 740 21.04 -15.17 5.99
C LYS A 740 19.90 -15.99 5.39
N ILE A 741 18.84 -15.32 4.95
CA ILE A 741 17.75 -15.99 4.25
C ILE A 741 18.28 -16.50 2.91
N ARG A 742 18.26 -17.84 2.73
CA ARG A 742 18.67 -18.50 1.50
C ARG A 742 17.51 -18.63 0.50
N ARG A 743 16.31 -18.92 0.99
CA ARG A 743 15.10 -19.11 0.16
C ARG A 743 13.84 -18.78 0.94
N MET A 744 12.88 -18.18 0.25
CA MET A 744 11.49 -18.07 0.70
C MET A 744 10.60 -18.85 -0.25
N VAL A 745 9.64 -19.61 0.27
CA VAL A 745 8.59 -20.27 -0.52
C VAL A 745 7.25 -19.81 0.01
N ALA A 746 6.39 -19.32 -0.88
CA ALA A 746 5.13 -18.70 -0.52
C ALA A 746 3.98 -19.27 -1.37
N ALA A 747 3.20 -20.19 -0.79
CA ALA A 747 2.02 -20.77 -1.42
C ALA A 747 0.77 -19.99 -0.97
N HIS A 748 0.02 -19.49 -1.94
CA HIS A 748 -1.18 -18.69 -1.72
C HIS A 748 -2.37 -19.24 -2.50
N ASP A 749 -3.47 -19.47 -1.81
CA ASP A 749 -4.77 -19.74 -2.44
C ASP A 749 -5.40 -18.40 -2.87
N VAL A 750 -5.65 -18.31 -4.16
CA VAL A 750 -6.20 -17.13 -4.83
C VAL A 750 -7.57 -17.41 -5.47
N GLY A 751 -8.15 -18.58 -5.19
CA GLY A 751 -9.31 -19.08 -5.91
C GLY A 751 -8.98 -19.22 -7.39
N LYS A 752 -9.46 -18.31 -8.25
CA LYS A 752 -9.07 -18.23 -9.68
C LYS A 752 -8.10 -17.09 -9.91
N ALA A 753 -6.91 -17.38 -10.37
CA ALA A 753 -5.95 -16.35 -10.79
C ALA A 753 -6.42 -15.67 -12.09
N VAL A 754 -6.79 -14.39 -12.02
CA VAL A 754 -7.21 -13.64 -13.21
C VAL A 754 -6.01 -13.37 -14.12
N ASN A 755 -4.90 -12.88 -13.53
CA ASN A 755 -3.63 -12.73 -14.22
C ASN A 755 -2.52 -13.33 -13.35
N PRO A 756 -2.06 -14.57 -13.64
CA PRO A 756 -1.04 -15.23 -12.83
C PRO A 756 0.27 -14.45 -12.70
N LEU A 757 0.69 -13.73 -13.75
CA LEU A 757 1.89 -12.90 -13.72
C LEU A 757 1.80 -11.79 -12.66
N SER A 758 0.64 -11.14 -12.56
CA SER A 758 0.37 -10.11 -11.56
C SER A 758 0.22 -10.69 -10.16
N VAL A 759 -0.40 -11.88 -10.04
CA VAL A 759 -0.56 -12.61 -8.76
C VAL A 759 0.81 -12.92 -8.15
N GLU A 760 1.72 -13.51 -8.91
CA GLU A 760 3.08 -13.77 -8.47
C GLU A 760 3.79 -12.51 -8.00
N GLY A 761 3.67 -11.41 -8.76
CA GLY A 761 4.23 -10.11 -8.38
C GLY A 761 3.67 -9.55 -7.07
N GLN A 762 2.39 -9.79 -6.76
CA GLN A 762 1.81 -9.43 -5.47
C GLN A 762 2.38 -10.28 -4.32
N ILE A 763 2.60 -11.57 -4.55
CA ILE A 763 3.19 -12.50 -3.56
C ILE A 763 4.63 -12.06 -3.26
N GLU A 764 5.47 -11.92 -4.28
CA GLU A 764 6.87 -11.51 -4.14
C GLU A 764 7.00 -10.16 -3.42
N GLY A 765 6.20 -9.17 -3.82
CA GLY A 765 6.19 -7.84 -3.20
C GLY A 765 5.74 -7.85 -1.74
N GLY A 766 4.74 -8.67 -1.39
CA GLY A 766 4.27 -8.83 -0.01
C GLY A 766 5.30 -9.51 0.87
N VAL A 767 5.95 -10.56 0.38
CA VAL A 767 7.02 -11.27 1.09
C VAL A 767 8.18 -10.32 1.40
N VAL A 768 8.70 -9.58 0.41
CA VAL A 768 9.83 -8.66 0.64
C VAL A 768 9.46 -7.53 1.59
N MET A 769 8.25 -6.97 1.47
CA MET A 769 7.77 -5.96 2.43
C MET A 769 7.79 -6.50 3.86
N SER A 770 7.32 -7.73 4.06
CA SER A 770 7.25 -8.34 5.40
C SER A 770 8.59 -8.91 5.86
N MET A 771 9.53 -9.24 4.97
CA MET A 771 10.94 -9.47 5.36
C MET A 771 11.52 -8.22 6.02
N GLY A 772 11.25 -7.04 5.46
CA GLY A 772 11.61 -5.77 6.07
C GLY A 772 10.99 -5.58 7.45
N TYR A 773 9.69 -5.82 7.58
CA TYR A 773 8.96 -5.76 8.84
C TYR A 773 9.53 -6.71 9.91
N ALA A 774 9.89 -7.93 9.49
CA ALA A 774 10.48 -8.92 10.38
C ALA A 774 11.90 -8.57 10.84
N LEU A 775 12.71 -7.91 10.02
CA LEU A 775 14.17 -7.90 10.21
C LEU A 775 14.80 -6.51 10.35
N THR A 776 14.28 -5.48 9.67
CA THR A 776 15.06 -4.25 9.49
C THR A 776 14.27 -2.95 9.57
N GLU A 777 12.95 -2.98 9.35
CA GLU A 777 12.16 -1.76 9.29
C GLU A 777 11.89 -1.18 10.68
N GLN A 778 12.08 0.12 10.81
CA GLN A 778 11.87 0.86 12.05
C GLN A 778 11.30 2.25 11.73
N TYR A 779 10.39 2.69 12.59
CA TYR A 779 9.83 4.03 12.58
C TYR A 779 9.94 4.60 14.01
N PRO A 780 11.16 4.98 14.46
CA PRO A 780 11.36 5.48 15.81
C PRO A 780 10.73 6.86 15.99
N ILE A 781 10.07 7.02 17.14
CA ILE A 781 9.45 8.27 17.58
C ILE A 781 10.17 8.72 18.84
N ASP A 782 10.54 10.01 18.93
CA ASP A 782 11.23 10.57 20.06
C ASP A 782 10.25 11.03 21.19
N GLU A 783 10.81 11.56 22.26
CA GLU A 783 10.07 12.09 23.41
C GLU A 783 9.20 13.32 23.09
N ASN A 784 9.33 13.90 21.91
CA ASN A 784 8.48 14.98 21.41
C ASN A 784 7.41 14.48 20.43
N CYS A 785 7.17 13.16 20.37
CA CYS A 785 6.29 12.50 19.42
C CYS A 785 6.69 12.74 17.96
N ARG A 786 7.99 12.98 17.68
CA ARG A 786 8.54 13.26 16.36
C ARG A 786 9.14 11.99 15.76
N PRO A 787 8.78 11.61 14.52
CA PRO A 787 9.50 10.56 13.81
C PRO A 787 10.91 11.02 13.48
N THR A 788 11.90 10.19 13.79
CA THR A 788 13.32 10.50 13.60
C THR A 788 13.92 9.84 12.37
N ALA A 789 13.20 8.91 11.74
CA ALA A 789 13.64 8.23 10.53
C ALA A 789 13.58 9.13 9.31
N LYS A 790 14.60 9.03 8.44
CA LYS A 790 14.59 9.52 7.06
C LYS A 790 14.26 8.35 6.13
N TYR A 791 13.83 8.62 4.90
CA TYR A 791 13.48 7.58 3.93
C TYR A 791 14.59 6.53 3.77
N GLY A 792 15.84 6.96 3.65
CA GLY A 792 17.00 6.07 3.54
C GLY A 792 17.33 5.27 4.79
N THR A 793 16.76 5.61 5.95
CA THR A 793 17.01 4.96 7.24
C THR A 793 15.84 4.14 7.76
N LEU A 794 14.75 4.02 6.99
CA LEU A 794 13.59 3.20 7.36
C LEU A 794 13.90 1.68 7.44
N GLY A 795 14.96 1.22 6.78
CA GLY A 795 15.33 -0.20 6.80
C GLY A 795 14.71 -1.03 5.68
N LEU A 796 14.25 -0.41 4.62
CA LEU A 796 13.65 -1.10 3.48
C LEU A 796 14.65 -2.06 2.80
N PHE A 797 14.22 -3.26 2.50
CA PHE A 797 15.01 -4.23 1.72
C PHE A 797 15.33 -3.69 0.32
N ARG A 798 16.51 -4.04 -0.18
CA ARG A 798 17.01 -3.66 -1.50
C ARG A 798 17.26 -4.88 -2.36
N ALA A 799 17.38 -4.70 -3.67
CA ALA A 799 17.55 -5.78 -4.64
C ALA A 799 18.74 -6.70 -4.32
N ASN A 800 19.86 -6.15 -3.90
CA ASN A 800 21.05 -6.92 -3.53
C ASN A 800 21.02 -7.57 -2.13
N GLN A 801 19.90 -7.50 -1.43
CA GLN A 801 19.65 -8.13 -0.14
C GLN A 801 18.65 -9.29 -0.24
N LEU A 802 18.14 -9.56 -1.44
CA LEU A 802 17.22 -10.68 -1.69
C LEU A 802 17.87 -12.03 -1.34
N PRO A 803 17.07 -13.07 -1.03
CA PRO A 803 17.56 -14.42 -0.85
C PRO A 803 18.35 -14.91 -2.06
N GLU A 804 19.40 -15.68 -1.81
CA GLU A 804 20.28 -16.21 -2.87
C GLU A 804 19.52 -17.11 -3.86
N GLN A 805 18.60 -17.95 -3.38
CA GLN A 805 17.80 -18.89 -4.17
C GLN A 805 16.41 -18.35 -4.50
N GLU A 806 16.22 -17.03 -4.35
CA GLU A 806 14.99 -16.32 -4.69
C GLU A 806 13.78 -16.54 -3.77
N ILE A 807 12.70 -15.89 -4.18
CA ILE A 807 11.37 -16.03 -3.60
C ILE A 807 10.53 -16.83 -4.58
N GLU A 808 10.12 -18.01 -4.18
CA GLU A 808 9.25 -18.87 -4.98
C GLU A 808 7.80 -18.59 -4.64
N ALA A 809 7.05 -18.07 -5.59
CA ALA A 809 5.62 -17.85 -5.49
C ALA A 809 4.87 -19.06 -6.08
N ILE A 810 4.08 -19.75 -5.24
CA ILE A 810 3.23 -20.86 -5.64
C ILE A 810 1.77 -20.40 -5.63
N VAL A 811 1.14 -20.38 -6.78
CA VAL A 811 -0.27 -20.02 -6.93
C VAL A 811 -1.12 -21.27 -6.79
N VAL A 812 -1.97 -21.29 -5.76
CA VAL A 812 -2.96 -22.34 -5.54
C VAL A 812 -4.32 -21.83 -5.96
N GLU A 813 -5.04 -22.58 -6.79
CA GLU A 813 -6.37 -22.23 -7.27
C GLU A 813 -7.41 -23.22 -6.67
N LYS A 814 -7.95 -22.90 -5.49
CA LYS A 814 -9.02 -23.69 -4.87
C LYS A 814 -10.37 -23.26 -5.40
N PRO A 815 -11.10 -24.13 -6.11
CA PRO A 815 -12.43 -23.81 -6.59
C PRO A 815 -13.47 -23.77 -5.46
N GLY A 816 -14.63 -23.17 -5.72
CA GLY A 816 -15.76 -23.20 -4.80
C GLY A 816 -16.39 -21.84 -4.51
N LEU A 817 -15.68 -20.74 -4.78
CA LEU A 817 -16.23 -19.38 -4.65
C LEU A 817 -17.14 -19.05 -5.84
N ASN A 818 -18.39 -18.64 -5.57
CA ASN A 818 -19.43 -18.41 -6.58
C ASN A 818 -19.58 -16.93 -7.00
N VAL A 819 -18.60 -16.08 -6.72
CA VAL A 819 -18.56 -14.67 -7.11
C VAL A 819 -17.25 -14.36 -7.82
N ALA A 820 -17.22 -13.32 -8.63
CA ALA A 820 -16.04 -12.85 -9.38
C ALA A 820 -15.34 -13.94 -10.20
N GLY A 821 -16.10 -14.92 -10.72
CA GLY A 821 -15.52 -16.07 -11.43
C GLY A 821 -14.60 -16.94 -10.57
N GLY A 822 -14.77 -16.88 -9.23
CA GLY A 822 -13.96 -17.61 -8.26
C GLY A 822 -12.69 -16.90 -7.80
N ALA A 823 -12.44 -15.68 -8.24
CA ALA A 823 -11.21 -14.94 -7.88
C ALA A 823 -11.29 -14.35 -6.47
N ILE A 824 -10.23 -14.51 -5.69
CA ILE A 824 -10.05 -13.95 -4.35
C ILE A 824 -8.99 -12.86 -4.41
N GLY A 825 -9.25 -11.71 -3.76
CA GLY A 825 -8.28 -10.63 -3.64
C GLY A 825 -7.12 -11.02 -2.72
N ILE A 826 -5.88 -10.75 -3.15
CA ILE A 826 -4.66 -11.14 -2.45
C ILE A 826 -3.75 -9.97 -2.08
N GLY A 827 -4.26 -8.75 -2.11
CA GLY A 827 -3.46 -7.56 -1.86
C GLY A 827 -2.75 -7.54 -0.51
N GLU A 828 -3.30 -8.16 0.52
CA GLU A 828 -2.82 -8.09 1.90
C GLU A 828 -2.20 -9.38 2.41
N ILE A 829 -2.81 -10.55 2.13
CA ILE A 829 -2.40 -11.84 2.70
C ILE A 829 -0.93 -12.17 2.42
N THR A 830 -0.40 -11.70 1.29
CA THR A 830 0.96 -11.97 0.84
C THR A 830 2.04 -11.49 1.81
N SER A 831 1.71 -10.53 2.70
CA SER A 831 2.60 -9.97 3.71
C SER A 831 2.36 -10.49 5.14
N ILE A 832 1.43 -11.42 5.34
CA ILE A 832 0.98 -11.79 6.69
C ILE A 832 1.85 -12.88 7.33
N PRO A 833 2.05 -14.08 6.74
CA PRO A 833 2.75 -15.16 7.43
C PRO A 833 4.28 -15.06 7.36
N THR A 834 4.85 -14.09 6.67
CA THR A 834 6.29 -13.97 6.44
C THR A 834 7.08 -13.79 7.74
N ALA A 835 6.66 -12.85 8.61
CA ALA A 835 7.39 -12.56 9.84
C ALA A 835 7.47 -13.76 10.80
N PRO A 836 6.37 -14.47 11.12
CA PRO A 836 6.46 -15.64 11.98
C PRO A 836 7.22 -16.82 11.32
N ALA A 837 7.18 -16.99 10.00
CA ALA A 837 7.99 -17.98 9.31
C ALA A 837 9.50 -17.69 9.46
N ILE A 838 9.90 -16.43 9.33
CA ILE A 838 11.28 -16.00 9.54
C ILE A 838 11.68 -16.18 11.01
N ALA A 839 10.84 -15.81 11.96
CA ALA A 839 11.11 -15.97 13.40
C ALA A 839 11.33 -17.44 13.78
N ASP A 840 10.53 -18.37 13.24
CA ASP A 840 10.72 -19.81 13.46
C ASP A 840 12.02 -20.31 12.83
N ALA A 841 12.38 -19.85 11.61
CA ALA A 841 13.65 -20.22 11.00
C ALA A 841 14.85 -19.80 11.84
N TYR A 842 14.83 -18.60 12.42
CA TYR A 842 15.87 -18.14 13.34
C TYR A 842 15.92 -18.96 14.62
N TYR A 843 14.75 -19.28 15.20
CA TYR A 843 14.72 -20.18 16.36
C TYR A 843 15.33 -21.55 16.04
N ARG A 844 15.09 -22.11 14.83
CA ARG A 844 15.72 -23.36 14.39
C ARG A 844 17.22 -23.22 14.13
N TRP A 845 17.70 -22.02 13.88
CA TRP A 845 19.10 -21.74 13.61
C TRP A 845 19.95 -21.60 14.88
N ASP A 846 19.48 -20.82 15.86
CA ASP A 846 20.27 -20.45 17.05
C ASP A 846 19.60 -20.77 18.40
N GLY A 847 18.33 -21.21 18.40
CA GLY A 847 17.58 -21.55 19.61
C GLY A 847 17.04 -20.34 20.38
N GLU A 848 17.26 -19.12 19.89
CA GLU A 848 16.77 -17.91 20.56
C GLU A 848 15.32 -17.60 20.15
N ARG A 849 14.42 -17.54 21.14
CA ARG A 849 13.03 -17.12 20.93
C ARG A 849 12.94 -15.61 20.88
N ARG A 850 12.40 -15.10 19.80
CA ARG A 850 12.20 -13.67 19.54
C ARG A 850 10.71 -13.38 19.47
N LEU A 851 10.23 -12.55 20.39
CA LEU A 851 8.80 -12.20 20.54
C LEU A 851 8.52 -10.75 20.19
N GLU A 852 9.52 -10.05 19.68
CA GLU A 852 9.43 -8.65 19.26
C GLU A 852 9.94 -8.48 17.83
N LEU A 853 9.31 -7.57 17.09
CA LEU A 853 9.77 -7.16 15.78
C LEU A 853 10.37 -5.73 15.82
N PRO A 854 11.38 -5.43 14.97
CA PRO A 854 12.12 -6.37 14.14
C PRO A 854 12.98 -7.32 15.00
N LEU A 855 13.18 -8.55 14.50
CA LEU A 855 13.89 -9.61 15.22
C LEU A 855 15.32 -9.17 15.57
N ALA A 856 15.67 -9.23 16.85
CA ALA A 856 17.01 -8.92 17.33
C ALA A 856 18.02 -10.03 16.99
N HIS A 857 19.32 -9.70 17.04
CA HIS A 857 20.44 -10.63 16.90
C HIS A 857 20.44 -11.45 15.60
N THR A 858 19.92 -10.89 14.51
CA THR A 858 19.98 -11.48 13.18
C THR A 858 21.12 -10.86 12.36
N PRO A 859 21.59 -11.50 11.28
CA PRO A 859 22.58 -10.90 10.36
C PRO A 859 22.11 -9.60 9.70
N TYR A 860 20.82 -9.33 9.72
CA TYR A 860 20.18 -8.12 9.18
C TYR A 860 19.98 -7.03 10.23
N ALA A 861 20.11 -7.38 11.53
CA ALA A 861 19.93 -6.42 12.61
C ALA A 861 20.95 -5.28 12.47
N ARG A 862 20.46 -4.06 12.61
CA ARG A 862 21.34 -2.88 12.56
C ARG A 862 22.29 -2.92 13.75
N LYS A 863 23.57 -2.75 13.49
CA LYS A 863 24.54 -2.49 14.57
C LYS A 863 24.15 -1.15 15.21
N LYS A 864 23.83 -1.20 16.49
CA LYS A 864 23.53 0.01 17.28
C LYS A 864 24.74 0.94 17.34
#